data_0cedbbb6e3de1abba3386b54f5433760
#
_entry.id   0cedbbb6e3de1abba3386b54f5433760
#
_cell.length_a   1.000
_cell.length_b   1.000
_cell.length_c   1.000
_cell.angle_alpha   90.00
_cell.angle_beta   90.00
_cell.angle_gamma   90.00
#
_symmetry.space_group_name_H-M   'P 1'
#
loop_
_entity.id
_entity.type
_entity.pdbx_description
1 polymer ?
#
loop_
_entity_poly.entity_id
_entity_poly.type
_entity_poly.pdbx_seq_one_letter_code
_entity_poly.pdbx_strand_id
1 'polypeptide(L)'
;MNGRMIMNDLKANKLVSAATCVFMAVTAMLIGLSILLFASLYDSIDSLMEEAETPDFLQMHTGDMDEERVIAFADRRDDAEEMQICTFLNLQNSQITIGKASFENNMQDNGLCRQSGSFDYLLDAEGAVIHPQDGEVYVPVCYRKEYGIHAADVMMIGGEQLMVAGFLRDSQMNSMMASSKRFLVSDADYERLRPLGSEEYLIEFRLKEGSDTNAFATAYKEAGLPGNGPTITYPLIRMMNALSDGMMILVILLVSTVILFISIICIRYIILTQLEKDKKEIGLLKAVGISKHDIRRLYFLKYLILSAAGCIAGVITASVIAKPLGAQMRELYGDAGNTGAICVLTIIGSLAAEGIILLSVRRTLRRTDKLSAVETLYCRGSFGKSRNLWIPVTIIVAAAVFMILVPWNMRSTISAPEFVTYMGIGDSQIRVDVRQTENNEAQSDAVMNDIKKDGRVQDCVLMKTGSYRTVLPDGSAYDLLIENGDHSRFPVRYTEGRYPESDHELALSVLNAEEMGVKTGDTVVVYMNMKDGHTEEVTCTVCGIYSDVTNGGKTAKACLKGLDDRTPVMWSIIYLSLVDEDQAGRWTGEYQSRYASSGEGIKVTLISDYLKGTYGQTISNISNASLVSAVMSCLILFVVILLLIRLVIWRERANSSLRKALGFRSSDIRNSYLKKTLVYTVPGMALGIFAGIVPGQTLAAMLLRSMGAYGFHFSIDPLAVFAGAPAVTAASVMAAALIGLKEVKDIRASECLRAGN
;
A
#
# COMPACT_ATOMS: atom_id res chain seq x y z
N MET A 1 -9.20 43.16 26.84
CA MET A 1 -9.20 42.38 28.08
C MET A 1 -8.96 40.88 27.84
N ASN A 2 -9.64 40.26 26.86
CA ASN A 2 -9.54 38.82 26.60
C ASN A 2 -8.13 38.29 26.23
N GLY A 3 -7.32 39.04 25.45
CA GLY A 3 -5.99 38.57 25.03
C GLY A 3 -4.98 38.43 26.18
N ARG A 4 -4.98 39.37 27.13
CA ARG A 4 -4.08 39.30 28.31
C ARG A 4 -4.47 38.15 29.24
N MET A 5 -5.79 37.87 29.45
CA MET A 5 -6.26 36.75 30.24
C MET A 5 -5.85 35.40 29.60
N ILE A 6 -6.03 35.25 28.29
CA ILE A 6 -5.64 34.05 27.59
C ILE A 6 -4.11 33.81 27.66
N MET A 7 -3.30 34.86 27.48
CA MET A 7 -1.85 34.75 27.57
C MET A 7 -1.36 34.39 28.97
N ASN A 8 -2.00 34.93 30.00
CA ASN A 8 -1.69 34.60 31.39
C ASN A 8 -2.08 33.15 31.73
N ASP A 9 -3.22 32.67 31.23
CA ASP A 9 -3.64 31.26 31.41
C ASP A 9 -2.73 30.30 30.67
N LEU A 10 -2.31 30.62 29.43
CA LEU A 10 -1.31 29.84 28.70
C LEU A 10 0.02 29.75 29.46
N LYS A 11 0.47 30.85 30.07
CA LYS A 11 1.69 30.88 30.88
C LYS A 11 1.56 30.14 32.20
N ALA A 12 0.41 30.19 32.84
CA ALA A 12 0.11 29.47 34.09
C ALA A 12 0.00 27.95 33.88
N ASN A 13 -0.54 27.53 32.75
CA ASN A 13 -0.76 26.12 32.39
C ASN A 13 0.12 25.65 31.21
N LYS A 14 1.41 26.00 31.19
CA LYS A 14 2.36 25.77 30.08
C LYS A 14 2.33 24.33 29.57
N LEU A 15 2.38 23.33 30.47
CA LEU A 15 2.50 21.93 30.11
C LEU A 15 1.22 21.40 29.42
N VAL A 16 0.05 21.80 29.94
CA VAL A 16 -1.24 21.42 29.37
C VAL A 16 -1.44 22.08 27.99
N SER A 17 -1.07 23.36 27.88
CA SER A 17 -1.16 24.09 26.63
C SER A 17 -0.19 23.54 25.56
N ALA A 18 1.05 23.25 25.96
CA ALA A 18 2.06 22.62 25.07
C ALA A 18 1.58 21.25 24.58
N ALA A 19 1.06 20.41 25.47
CA ALA A 19 0.55 19.10 25.11
C ALA A 19 -0.64 19.17 24.14
N THR A 20 -1.58 20.09 24.41
CA THR A 20 -2.72 20.29 23.50
C THR A 20 -2.23 20.74 22.11
N CYS A 21 -1.27 21.65 22.07
CA CYS A 21 -0.65 22.12 20.82
C CYS A 21 0.06 20.96 20.09
N VAL A 22 0.78 20.10 20.80
CA VAL A 22 1.45 18.92 20.22
C VAL A 22 0.44 17.95 19.61
N PHE A 23 -0.68 17.66 20.33
CA PHE A 23 -1.72 16.79 19.74
C PHE A 23 -2.32 17.36 18.46
N MET A 24 -2.61 18.66 18.46
CA MET A 24 -3.10 19.35 17.27
C MET A 24 -2.05 19.32 16.16
N ALA A 25 -0.79 19.63 16.46
CA ALA A 25 0.30 19.62 15.49
C ALA A 25 0.52 18.22 14.89
N VAL A 26 0.53 17.17 15.70
CA VAL A 26 0.71 15.79 15.21
C VAL A 26 -0.47 15.35 14.35
N THR A 27 -1.69 15.71 14.72
CA THR A 27 -2.88 15.39 13.92
C THR A 27 -2.85 16.10 12.58
N ALA A 28 -2.57 17.41 12.57
CA ALA A 28 -2.45 18.19 11.34
C ALA A 28 -1.27 17.72 10.46
N MET A 29 -0.14 17.33 11.08
CA MET A 29 1.02 16.80 10.40
C MET A 29 0.70 15.49 9.66
N LEU A 30 0.09 14.52 10.33
CA LEU A 30 -0.13 13.21 9.74
C LEU A 30 -1.23 13.22 8.67
N ILE A 31 -2.32 13.97 8.91
CA ILE A 31 -3.38 14.12 7.90
C ILE A 31 -2.84 14.95 6.72
N GLY A 32 -2.12 16.03 6.99
CA GLY A 32 -1.47 16.82 5.95
C GLY A 32 -0.45 16.01 5.15
N LEU A 33 0.36 15.18 5.82
CA LEU A 33 1.32 14.28 5.17
C LEU A 33 0.63 13.26 4.26
N SER A 34 -0.46 12.63 4.73
CA SER A 34 -1.21 11.67 3.93
C SER A 34 -1.79 12.30 2.66
N ILE A 35 -2.37 13.50 2.78
CA ILE A 35 -2.96 14.22 1.65
C ILE A 35 -1.88 14.67 0.69
N LEU A 36 -0.77 15.20 1.21
CA LEU A 36 0.35 15.70 0.41
C LEU A 36 0.98 14.56 -0.40
N LEU A 37 1.27 13.42 0.23
CA LEU A 37 1.84 12.27 -0.48
C LEU A 37 0.86 11.69 -1.49
N PHE A 38 -0.43 11.56 -1.14
CA PHE A 38 -1.46 11.05 -2.04
C PHE A 38 -1.63 11.93 -3.28
N ALA A 39 -1.81 13.23 -3.07
CA ALA A 39 -1.98 14.16 -4.17
C ALA A 39 -0.71 14.27 -5.03
N SER A 40 0.49 14.25 -4.41
CA SER A 40 1.76 14.25 -5.15
C SER A 40 1.93 12.98 -5.99
N LEU A 41 1.57 11.79 -5.47
CA LEU A 41 1.69 10.54 -6.21
C LEU A 41 0.84 10.56 -7.48
N TYR A 42 -0.46 10.88 -7.34
CA TYR A 42 -1.37 10.89 -8.49
C TYR A 42 -0.99 11.96 -9.51
N ASP A 43 -0.65 13.16 -9.06
CA ASP A 43 -0.25 14.27 -9.93
C ASP A 43 1.08 13.98 -10.65
N SER A 44 2.07 13.36 -9.98
CA SER A 44 3.33 12.96 -10.63
C SER A 44 3.14 11.84 -11.65
N ILE A 45 2.27 10.85 -11.37
CA ILE A 45 1.95 9.79 -12.34
C ILE A 45 1.21 10.39 -13.54
N ASP A 46 0.22 11.21 -13.30
CA ASP A 46 -0.56 11.84 -14.37
C ASP A 46 0.35 12.76 -15.22
N SER A 47 1.24 13.55 -14.62
CA SER A 47 2.23 14.36 -15.34
C SER A 47 3.19 13.50 -16.18
N LEU A 48 3.72 12.40 -15.62
CA LEU A 48 4.59 11.50 -16.36
C LEU A 48 3.87 10.89 -17.58
N MET A 49 2.63 10.44 -17.38
CA MET A 49 1.83 9.84 -18.46
C MET A 49 1.45 10.85 -19.55
N GLU A 50 1.24 12.10 -19.17
CA GLU A 50 0.96 13.20 -20.11
C GLU A 50 2.23 13.62 -20.88
N GLU A 51 3.37 13.81 -20.17
CA GLU A 51 4.65 14.19 -20.79
C GLU A 51 5.22 13.10 -21.70
N ALA A 52 5.02 11.83 -21.35
CA ALA A 52 5.41 10.70 -22.17
C ALA A 52 4.43 10.42 -23.31
N GLU A 53 3.30 11.08 -23.36
CA GLU A 53 2.20 10.80 -24.32
C GLU A 53 1.83 9.30 -24.31
N THR A 54 1.54 8.76 -23.13
CA THR A 54 1.25 7.34 -22.90
C THR A 54 0.08 6.86 -23.74
N PRO A 55 0.16 5.69 -24.41
CA PRO A 55 -0.94 5.14 -25.19
C PRO A 55 -2.15 4.77 -24.32
N ASP A 56 -3.36 4.89 -24.91
CA ASP A 56 -4.61 4.46 -24.28
C ASP A 56 -4.78 2.94 -24.32
N PHE A 57 -4.24 2.33 -25.37
CA PHE A 57 -4.30 0.89 -25.60
C PHE A 57 -2.97 0.38 -26.12
N LEU A 58 -2.48 -0.71 -25.51
CA LEU A 58 -1.29 -1.44 -25.92
C LEU A 58 -1.65 -2.93 -26.06
N GLN A 59 -1.31 -3.52 -27.18
CA GLN A 59 -1.35 -4.97 -27.42
C GLN A 59 0.05 -5.49 -27.69
N MET A 60 0.50 -6.45 -26.88
CA MET A 60 1.77 -7.15 -27.14
C MET A 60 1.56 -8.30 -28.13
N HIS A 61 2.53 -8.52 -29.00
CA HIS A 61 2.52 -9.60 -29.97
C HIS A 61 3.93 -10.14 -30.22
N THR A 62 4.03 -11.44 -30.43
CA THR A 62 5.28 -12.15 -30.80
C THR A 62 5.04 -13.01 -32.03
N GLY A 63 6.03 -13.08 -32.94
CA GLY A 63 5.93 -13.85 -34.18
C GLY A 63 5.60 -12.99 -35.40
N ASP A 64 4.94 -13.56 -36.39
CA ASP A 64 4.63 -12.90 -37.66
C ASP A 64 3.68 -11.72 -37.46
N MET A 65 4.10 -10.54 -37.91
CA MET A 65 3.37 -9.28 -37.77
C MET A 65 2.71 -8.88 -39.08
N ASP A 66 1.37 -8.82 -39.09
CA ASP A 66 0.59 -8.30 -40.22
C ASP A 66 0.29 -6.81 -40.01
N GLU A 67 1.29 -5.98 -40.29
CA GLU A 67 1.20 -4.52 -40.09
C GLU A 67 0.11 -3.87 -40.96
N GLU A 68 -0.09 -4.35 -42.21
CA GLU A 68 -1.08 -3.79 -43.13
C GLU A 68 -2.52 -3.92 -42.55
N ARG A 69 -2.82 -5.06 -41.90
CA ARG A 69 -4.14 -5.26 -41.26
C ARG A 69 -4.35 -4.35 -40.05
N VAL A 70 -3.29 -4.11 -39.27
CA VAL A 70 -3.38 -3.20 -38.11
C VAL A 70 -3.60 -1.76 -38.57
N ILE A 71 -2.85 -1.30 -39.59
CA ILE A 71 -3.04 0.01 -40.21
C ILE A 71 -4.46 0.15 -40.78
N ALA A 72 -4.93 -0.84 -41.52
CA ALA A 72 -6.27 -0.83 -42.10
C ALA A 72 -7.39 -0.84 -41.03
N PHE A 73 -7.14 -1.40 -39.86
CA PHE A 73 -8.05 -1.31 -38.73
C PHE A 73 -8.06 0.11 -38.16
N ALA A 74 -6.89 0.70 -37.92
CA ALA A 74 -6.75 2.06 -37.42
C ALA A 74 -7.50 3.07 -38.32
N ASP A 75 -7.30 2.98 -39.63
CA ASP A 75 -7.91 3.87 -40.64
C ASP A 75 -9.44 3.78 -40.70
N ARG A 76 -10.01 2.65 -40.29
CA ARG A 76 -11.48 2.43 -40.27
C ARG A 76 -12.15 2.86 -38.96
N ARG A 77 -11.37 3.23 -37.97
CA ARG A 77 -11.88 3.54 -36.63
C ARG A 77 -11.94 5.05 -36.42
N ASP A 78 -13.13 5.55 -36.14
CA ASP A 78 -13.33 6.96 -35.84
C ASP A 78 -12.80 7.37 -34.44
N ASP A 79 -12.63 6.40 -33.54
CA ASP A 79 -12.14 6.60 -32.17
C ASP A 79 -10.60 6.49 -32.04
N ALA A 80 -9.89 5.93 -33.03
CA ALA A 80 -8.43 5.97 -33.09
C ALA A 80 -7.95 7.37 -33.50
N GLU A 81 -7.00 7.94 -32.76
CA GLU A 81 -6.34 9.22 -33.08
C GLU A 81 -5.01 8.98 -33.76
N GLU A 82 -4.14 8.18 -33.15
CA GLU A 82 -2.83 7.80 -33.66
C GLU A 82 -2.54 6.34 -33.37
N MET A 83 -1.67 5.72 -34.18
CA MET A 83 -1.22 4.35 -34.01
C MET A 83 0.27 4.23 -34.34
N GLN A 84 0.97 3.43 -33.55
CA GLN A 84 2.35 3.03 -33.85
C GLN A 84 2.62 1.57 -33.46
N ILE A 85 3.67 1.01 -34.06
CA ILE A 85 4.17 -0.31 -33.72
C ILE A 85 5.62 -0.15 -33.31
N CYS A 86 5.88 -0.35 -32.01
CA CYS A 86 7.22 -0.33 -31.45
C CYS A 86 7.78 -1.74 -31.34
N THR A 87 9.09 -1.89 -31.45
CA THR A 87 9.78 -3.17 -31.28
C THR A 87 10.45 -3.22 -29.92
N PHE A 88 10.35 -4.37 -29.28
CA PHE A 88 10.98 -4.69 -28.02
C PHE A 88 11.83 -5.95 -28.20
N LEU A 89 13.16 -5.81 -28.12
CA LEU A 89 14.09 -6.92 -28.23
C LEU A 89 14.26 -7.58 -26.87
N ASN A 90 13.50 -8.63 -26.60
CA ASN A 90 13.54 -9.38 -25.37
C ASN A 90 14.86 -10.14 -25.23
N LEU A 91 15.60 -9.88 -24.14
CA LEU A 91 16.90 -10.46 -23.87
C LEU A 91 16.80 -11.50 -22.75
N GLN A 92 17.69 -12.47 -22.75
CA GLN A 92 17.85 -13.35 -21.61
C GLN A 92 18.55 -12.63 -20.46
N ASN A 93 17.94 -12.62 -19.29
CA ASN A 93 18.49 -11.94 -18.11
C ASN A 93 19.88 -12.42 -17.71
N SER A 94 20.22 -13.70 -17.98
CA SER A 94 21.56 -14.29 -17.75
C SER A 94 22.67 -13.67 -18.62
N GLN A 95 22.30 -13.04 -19.74
CA GLN A 95 23.26 -12.37 -20.63
C GLN A 95 23.52 -10.91 -20.23
N ILE A 96 22.77 -10.37 -19.25
CA ILE A 96 22.81 -8.96 -18.87
C ILE A 96 23.58 -8.80 -17.56
N THR A 97 24.64 -7.99 -17.60
CA THR A 97 25.33 -7.51 -16.40
C THR A 97 25.58 -6.00 -16.52
N ILE A 98 25.43 -5.25 -15.43
CA ILE A 98 25.69 -3.80 -15.41
C ILE A 98 26.62 -3.52 -14.22
N GLY A 99 27.83 -3.06 -14.51
CA GLY A 99 28.85 -2.87 -13.50
C GLY A 99 29.16 -4.16 -12.75
N LYS A 100 28.72 -4.28 -11.50
CA LYS A 100 28.86 -5.48 -10.66
C LYS A 100 27.55 -6.27 -10.50
N ALA A 101 26.46 -5.76 -11.04
CA ALA A 101 25.14 -6.35 -10.89
C ALA A 101 24.89 -7.37 -12.01
N SER A 102 24.49 -8.60 -11.65
CA SER A 102 23.97 -9.61 -12.57
C SER A 102 22.46 -9.57 -12.58
N PHE A 103 21.87 -9.67 -13.77
CA PHE A 103 20.42 -9.72 -13.97
C PHE A 103 19.87 -11.15 -14.05
N GLU A 104 20.71 -12.15 -13.91
CA GLU A 104 20.34 -13.57 -14.02
C GLU A 104 19.08 -13.94 -13.19
N ASN A 105 18.99 -13.39 -11.98
CA ASN A 105 17.86 -13.62 -11.07
C ASN A 105 16.80 -12.51 -11.09
N ASN A 106 16.85 -11.59 -12.07
CA ASN A 106 15.84 -10.55 -12.19
C ASN A 106 14.48 -11.15 -12.60
N MET A 107 13.39 -10.67 -11.99
CA MET A 107 12.04 -11.21 -12.23
C MET A 107 11.39 -10.66 -13.50
N GLN A 108 11.78 -9.46 -13.91
CA GLN A 108 11.22 -8.79 -15.06
C GLN A 108 11.85 -9.30 -16.36
N ASP A 109 11.12 -9.19 -17.45
CA ASP A 109 11.60 -9.40 -18.78
C ASP A 109 12.30 -8.13 -19.27
N ASN A 110 13.60 -8.23 -19.48
CA ASN A 110 14.42 -7.09 -19.84
C ASN A 110 14.69 -7.09 -21.34
N GLY A 111 14.40 -5.97 -21.99
CA GLY A 111 14.63 -5.86 -23.42
C GLY A 111 15.12 -4.48 -23.85
N LEU A 112 15.70 -4.44 -25.04
CA LEU A 112 16.12 -3.20 -25.69
C LEU A 112 14.97 -2.63 -26.51
N CYS A 113 14.86 -1.32 -26.50
CA CYS A 113 13.96 -0.58 -27.38
C CYS A 113 14.69 0.63 -27.99
N ARG A 114 14.07 1.17 -29.03
CA ARG A 114 14.39 2.46 -29.63
C ARG A 114 13.43 3.51 -29.11
N GLN A 115 13.81 4.78 -29.22
CA GLN A 115 12.86 5.84 -28.89
C GLN A 115 11.73 5.84 -29.92
N SER A 116 10.50 5.96 -29.44
CA SER A 116 9.32 6.06 -30.28
C SER A 116 9.27 7.38 -31.06
N GLY A 117 8.65 7.36 -32.23
CA GLY A 117 8.65 8.50 -33.13
C GLY A 117 7.46 9.45 -32.93
N SER A 118 6.32 8.94 -32.49
CA SER A 118 5.05 9.71 -32.46
C SER A 118 4.54 10.00 -31.06
N PHE A 119 4.53 9.02 -30.19
CA PHE A 119 4.07 9.09 -28.79
C PHE A 119 4.73 7.98 -27.98
N ASP A 120 4.40 7.75 -26.70
CA ASP A 120 5.06 6.80 -25.78
C ASP A 120 6.55 7.07 -25.62
N TYR A 121 6.88 8.32 -25.28
CA TYR A 121 8.26 8.72 -25.12
C TYR A 121 8.88 8.21 -23.83
N LEU A 122 10.13 7.74 -23.92
CA LEU A 122 10.97 7.46 -22.76
C LEU A 122 11.69 8.75 -22.35
N LEU A 123 11.49 9.16 -21.09
CA LEU A 123 11.94 10.44 -20.58
C LEU A 123 13.14 10.30 -19.65
N ASP A 124 13.98 11.31 -19.59
CA ASP A 124 15.06 11.41 -18.61
C ASP A 124 14.57 11.88 -17.23
N ALA A 125 15.50 12.12 -16.32
CA ALA A 125 15.19 12.60 -14.97
C ALA A 125 14.57 14.00 -14.94
N GLU A 126 14.81 14.80 -15.95
CA GLU A 126 14.31 16.16 -16.15
C GLU A 126 13.00 16.24 -16.94
N GLY A 127 12.49 15.10 -17.44
CA GLY A 127 11.27 14.99 -18.25
C GLY A 127 11.49 15.26 -19.75
N ALA A 128 12.74 15.30 -20.21
CA ALA A 128 13.04 15.47 -21.62
C ALA A 128 13.09 14.12 -22.36
N VAL A 129 12.68 14.12 -23.63
CA VAL A 129 12.75 12.95 -24.50
C VAL A 129 14.21 12.56 -24.75
N ILE A 130 14.56 11.31 -24.50
CA ILE A 130 15.94 10.81 -24.60
C ILE A 130 16.29 10.47 -26.04
N HIS A 131 17.47 10.88 -26.50
CA HIS A 131 18.07 10.48 -27.77
C HIS A 131 19.46 9.89 -27.52
N PRO A 132 19.61 8.55 -27.34
CA PRO A 132 20.87 7.91 -27.03
C PRO A 132 21.85 7.99 -28.24
N GLN A 133 23.13 8.13 -27.94
CA GLN A 133 24.19 8.03 -28.94
C GLN A 133 24.65 6.59 -29.09
N ASP A 134 25.38 6.28 -30.21
CA ASP A 134 25.91 4.95 -30.42
C ASP A 134 26.88 4.55 -29.29
N GLY A 135 26.70 3.36 -28.74
CA GLY A 135 27.43 2.85 -27.59
C GLY A 135 26.86 3.25 -26.22
N GLU A 136 25.76 4.00 -26.18
CA GLU A 136 25.09 4.41 -24.97
C GLU A 136 23.82 3.58 -24.68
N VAL A 137 23.53 3.39 -23.41
CA VAL A 137 22.27 2.80 -22.94
C VAL A 137 21.69 3.61 -21.81
N TYR A 138 20.37 3.82 -21.83
CA TYR A 138 19.61 4.35 -20.70
C TYR A 138 18.89 3.22 -19.98
N VAL A 139 19.06 3.18 -18.66
CA VAL A 139 18.60 2.11 -17.79
C VAL A 139 17.32 2.53 -17.06
N PRO A 140 16.29 1.67 -16.91
CA PRO A 140 15.11 1.98 -16.11
C PRO A 140 15.49 2.50 -14.72
N VAL A 141 14.92 3.63 -14.31
CA VAL A 141 15.25 4.30 -13.05
C VAL A 141 14.98 3.43 -11.81
N CYS A 142 14.04 2.48 -11.89
CA CYS A 142 13.74 1.54 -10.81
C CYS A 142 14.95 0.67 -10.45
N TYR A 143 15.83 0.34 -11.39
CA TYR A 143 17.03 -0.48 -11.19
C TYR A 143 18.20 0.27 -10.53
N ARG A 144 18.18 1.61 -10.57
CA ARG A 144 19.25 2.43 -10.01
C ARG A 144 19.61 2.07 -8.58
N LYS A 145 18.62 2.04 -7.69
CA LYS A 145 18.81 1.72 -6.27
C LYS A 145 18.85 0.24 -5.98
N GLU A 146 18.04 -0.54 -6.69
CA GLU A 146 17.91 -1.96 -6.45
C GLU A 146 19.22 -2.69 -6.74
N TYR A 147 19.88 -2.35 -7.84
CA TYR A 147 21.13 -2.95 -8.27
C TYR A 147 22.37 -2.09 -8.00
N GLY A 148 22.20 -0.87 -7.48
CA GLY A 148 23.30 0.06 -7.22
C GLY A 148 24.03 0.51 -8.50
N ILE A 149 23.27 0.73 -9.58
CA ILE A 149 23.80 1.13 -10.89
C ILE A 149 24.05 2.65 -10.89
N HIS A 150 25.16 3.04 -11.52
CA HIS A 150 25.56 4.44 -11.67
C HIS A 150 25.77 4.78 -13.14
N ALA A 151 25.68 6.06 -13.46
CA ALA A 151 26.10 6.56 -14.76
C ALA A 151 27.61 6.27 -14.98
N ALA A 152 27.97 5.95 -16.22
CA ALA A 152 29.27 5.48 -16.66
C ALA A 152 29.62 4.02 -16.26
N ASP A 153 28.70 3.26 -15.63
CA ASP A 153 28.86 1.81 -15.53
C ASP A 153 28.81 1.18 -16.94
N VAL A 154 29.42 0.03 -17.09
CA VAL A 154 29.40 -0.72 -18.36
C VAL A 154 28.33 -1.79 -18.27
N MET A 155 27.41 -1.78 -19.23
CA MET A 155 26.43 -2.84 -19.45
C MET A 155 27.01 -3.85 -20.46
N MET A 156 26.98 -5.12 -20.11
CA MET A 156 27.36 -6.23 -20.97
C MET A 156 26.10 -6.99 -21.37
N ILE A 157 25.97 -7.26 -22.68
CA ILE A 157 24.85 -8.05 -23.24
C ILE A 157 25.46 -9.07 -24.21
N GLY A 158 25.49 -10.35 -23.85
CA GLY A 158 26.01 -11.42 -24.75
C GLY A 158 27.45 -11.22 -25.22
N GLY A 159 28.25 -10.44 -24.48
CA GLY A 159 29.63 -10.10 -24.82
C GLY A 159 29.83 -8.71 -25.46
N GLU A 160 28.76 -8.04 -25.88
CA GLU A 160 28.77 -6.66 -26.37
C GLU A 160 28.73 -5.66 -25.19
N GLN A 161 29.35 -4.50 -25.37
CA GLN A 161 29.50 -3.48 -24.34
C GLN A 161 28.73 -2.21 -24.71
N LEU A 162 27.98 -1.68 -23.76
CA LEU A 162 27.34 -0.36 -23.81
C LEU A 162 27.66 0.43 -22.54
N MET A 163 27.76 1.74 -22.63
CA MET A 163 27.97 2.62 -21.50
C MET A 163 26.62 3.13 -20.97
N VAL A 164 26.38 3.02 -19.67
CA VAL A 164 25.20 3.61 -19.03
C VAL A 164 25.32 5.14 -19.06
N ALA A 165 24.63 5.78 -20.01
CA ALA A 165 24.61 7.24 -20.12
C ALA A 165 23.73 7.91 -19.06
N GLY A 166 22.64 7.25 -18.67
CA GLY A 166 21.70 7.77 -17.70
C GLY A 166 20.58 6.80 -17.32
N PHE A 167 19.53 7.34 -16.73
CA PHE A 167 18.36 6.59 -16.32
C PHE A 167 17.13 7.12 -17.05
N LEU A 168 16.22 6.22 -17.39
CA LEU A 168 14.97 6.55 -18.06
C LEU A 168 13.78 6.35 -17.13
N ARG A 169 12.74 7.16 -17.33
CA ARG A 169 11.39 7.00 -16.82
C ARG A 169 10.51 6.50 -17.96
N ASP A 170 9.83 5.42 -17.67
CA ASP A 170 8.93 4.74 -18.62
C ASP A 170 7.51 4.81 -18.05
N SER A 171 6.61 5.52 -18.70
CA SER A 171 5.24 5.68 -18.21
C SER A 171 4.49 4.35 -18.08
N GLN A 172 4.77 3.39 -18.96
CA GLN A 172 4.11 2.09 -19.00
C GLN A 172 4.76 1.05 -18.08
N MET A 173 6.10 0.96 -18.09
CA MET A 173 6.85 -0.13 -17.45
C MET A 173 7.71 0.32 -16.26
N ASN A 174 7.44 1.48 -15.67
CA ASN A 174 8.24 2.04 -14.57
C ASN A 174 8.09 1.27 -13.25
N SER A 175 6.88 0.81 -12.95
CA SER A 175 6.60 0.04 -11.74
C SER A 175 7.33 -1.30 -11.73
N MET A 176 7.95 -1.70 -10.59
CA MET A 176 8.54 -3.04 -10.42
C MET A 176 7.51 -4.17 -10.56
N MET A 177 6.22 -3.85 -10.51
CA MET A 177 5.14 -4.82 -10.74
C MET A 177 4.87 -5.06 -12.23
N ALA A 178 5.34 -4.19 -13.13
CA ALA A 178 5.28 -4.45 -14.55
C ALA A 178 6.25 -5.59 -14.93
N SER A 179 5.76 -6.55 -15.70
CA SER A 179 6.50 -7.75 -16.07
C SER A 179 7.71 -7.48 -16.94
N SER A 180 7.70 -6.39 -17.71
CA SER A 180 8.76 -6.04 -18.67
C SER A 180 9.43 -4.72 -18.33
N LYS A 181 10.68 -4.54 -18.78
CA LYS A 181 11.48 -3.33 -18.62
C LYS A 181 12.21 -2.99 -19.89
N ARG A 182 12.15 -1.73 -20.31
CA ARG A 182 12.78 -1.23 -21.54
C ARG A 182 14.12 -0.55 -21.22
N PHE A 183 15.19 -1.03 -21.85
CA PHE A 183 16.48 -0.34 -21.93
C PHE A 183 16.53 0.39 -23.27
N LEU A 184 16.79 1.68 -23.25
CA LEU A 184 16.79 2.50 -24.46
C LEU A 184 18.19 2.58 -25.05
N VAL A 185 18.32 2.27 -26.34
CA VAL A 185 19.56 2.33 -27.11
C VAL A 185 19.37 3.08 -28.42
N SER A 186 20.47 3.39 -29.14
CA SER A 186 20.41 3.97 -30.48
C SER A 186 19.89 2.96 -31.50
N ASP A 187 19.45 3.43 -32.68
CA ASP A 187 19.00 2.59 -33.78
C ASP A 187 20.14 1.65 -34.25
N ALA A 188 21.37 2.16 -34.31
CA ALA A 188 22.54 1.38 -34.73
C ALA A 188 22.87 0.26 -33.73
N ASP A 189 22.80 0.54 -32.44
CA ASP A 189 23.04 -0.46 -31.40
C ASP A 189 21.91 -1.50 -31.33
N TYR A 190 20.64 -1.08 -31.52
CA TYR A 190 19.52 -2.00 -31.61
C TYR A 190 19.71 -3.04 -32.72
N GLU A 191 20.02 -2.59 -33.95
CA GLU A 191 20.25 -3.49 -35.08
C GLU A 191 21.47 -4.39 -34.86
N ARG A 192 22.53 -3.87 -34.22
CA ARG A 192 23.74 -4.66 -33.89
C ARG A 192 23.43 -5.76 -32.88
N LEU A 193 22.56 -5.48 -31.87
CA LEU A 193 22.24 -6.38 -30.77
C LEU A 193 21.04 -7.30 -31.07
N ARG A 194 20.31 -7.02 -32.16
CA ARG A 194 19.12 -7.78 -32.58
C ARG A 194 19.33 -9.31 -32.64
N PRO A 195 20.47 -9.86 -33.08
CA PRO A 195 20.70 -11.31 -33.10
C PRO A 195 20.80 -11.96 -31.72
N LEU A 196 20.91 -11.18 -30.63
CA LEU A 196 21.06 -11.68 -29.24
C LEU A 196 19.73 -11.92 -28.51
N GLY A 197 18.60 -11.49 -29.05
CA GLY A 197 17.30 -11.62 -28.46
C GLY A 197 16.19 -12.03 -29.42
N SER A 198 14.96 -12.02 -28.95
CA SER A 198 13.75 -12.23 -29.76
C SER A 198 12.94 -10.93 -29.82
N GLU A 199 12.48 -10.57 -31.02
CA GLU A 199 11.65 -9.39 -31.20
C GLU A 199 10.21 -9.66 -30.78
N GLU A 200 9.65 -8.72 -30.02
CA GLU A 200 8.24 -8.59 -29.67
C GLU A 200 7.74 -7.23 -30.17
N TYR A 201 6.47 -7.16 -30.48
CA TYR A 201 5.82 -5.96 -30.99
C TYR A 201 4.91 -5.38 -29.93
N LEU A 202 5.01 -4.07 -29.75
CA LEU A 202 4.11 -3.25 -28.93
C LEU A 202 3.24 -2.46 -29.91
N ILE A 203 1.98 -2.89 -30.06
CA ILE A 203 1.01 -2.28 -30.95
C ILE A 203 0.22 -1.30 -30.11
N GLU A 204 0.42 -0.01 -30.36
CA GLU A 204 -0.03 1.07 -29.49
C GLU A 204 -1.00 2.00 -30.20
N PHE A 205 -2.03 2.42 -29.47
CA PHE A 205 -3.02 3.36 -29.96
C PHE A 205 -3.25 4.48 -28.95
N ARG A 206 -3.33 5.70 -29.48
CA ARG A 206 -3.97 6.83 -28.78
C ARG A 206 -5.39 6.95 -29.29
N LEU A 207 -6.32 7.14 -28.37
CA LEU A 207 -7.73 7.24 -28.67
C LEU A 207 -8.20 8.70 -28.49
N LYS A 208 -9.23 9.07 -29.22
CA LYS A 208 -9.87 10.38 -29.05
C LYS A 208 -10.48 10.52 -27.67
N GLU A 209 -10.44 11.72 -27.12
CA GLU A 209 -10.96 12.01 -25.79
C GLU A 209 -12.43 11.53 -25.62
N GLY A 210 -12.67 10.75 -24.56
CA GLY A 210 -13.97 10.18 -24.26
C GLY A 210 -14.27 8.83 -24.92
N SER A 211 -13.34 8.23 -25.65
CA SER A 211 -13.48 6.89 -26.23
C SER A 211 -13.46 5.81 -25.13
N ASP A 212 -14.23 4.74 -25.34
CA ASP A 212 -14.24 3.57 -24.44
C ASP A 212 -13.12 2.61 -24.81
N THR A 213 -12.06 2.59 -24.01
CA THR A 213 -10.87 1.74 -24.20
C THR A 213 -11.20 0.25 -24.15
N ASN A 214 -12.20 -0.18 -23.35
CA ASN A 214 -12.61 -1.59 -23.29
C ASN A 214 -13.35 -2.00 -24.56
N ALA A 215 -14.24 -1.14 -25.07
CA ALA A 215 -14.91 -1.37 -26.34
C ALA A 215 -13.92 -1.41 -27.52
N PHE A 216 -12.86 -0.57 -27.48
CA PHE A 216 -11.78 -0.59 -28.46
C PHE A 216 -11.00 -1.91 -28.39
N ALA A 217 -10.61 -2.36 -27.20
CA ALA A 217 -9.91 -3.63 -26.98
C ALA A 217 -10.70 -4.82 -27.53
N THR A 218 -12.02 -4.84 -27.28
CA THR A 218 -12.91 -5.88 -27.80
C THR A 218 -12.95 -5.85 -29.33
N ALA A 219 -13.11 -4.68 -29.94
CA ALA A 219 -13.13 -4.53 -31.40
C ALA A 219 -11.81 -4.93 -32.06
N TYR A 220 -10.66 -4.64 -31.42
CA TYR A 220 -9.34 -5.05 -31.88
C TYR A 220 -9.23 -6.59 -32.00
N LYS A 221 -9.67 -7.28 -30.98
CA LYS A 221 -9.68 -8.75 -30.92
C LYS A 221 -10.68 -9.37 -31.91
N GLU A 222 -11.90 -8.78 -32.02
CA GLU A 222 -12.91 -9.24 -33.00
C GLU A 222 -12.43 -9.15 -34.44
N ALA A 223 -11.56 -8.17 -34.72
CA ALA A 223 -10.94 -8.06 -36.04
C ALA A 223 -9.87 -9.15 -36.31
N GLY A 224 -9.56 -9.99 -35.32
CA GLY A 224 -8.55 -11.06 -35.44
C GLY A 224 -7.16 -10.53 -35.80
N LEU A 225 -6.77 -9.41 -35.18
CA LEU A 225 -5.48 -8.75 -35.39
C LEU A 225 -4.39 -9.43 -34.57
N PRO A 226 -3.10 -9.18 -34.89
CA PRO A 226 -1.96 -9.70 -34.12
C PRO A 226 -2.09 -9.35 -32.64
N GLY A 227 -2.10 -10.35 -31.75
CA GLY A 227 -2.38 -10.10 -30.33
C GLY A 227 -2.31 -11.38 -29.50
N ASN A 228 -1.16 -12.09 -29.55
CA ASN A 228 -0.95 -13.30 -28.74
C ASN A 228 -0.34 -13.01 -27.37
N GLY A 229 -0.08 -11.73 -27.02
CA GLY A 229 0.40 -11.24 -25.76
C GLY A 229 -0.66 -10.50 -24.94
N PRO A 230 -0.31 -9.99 -23.75
CA PRO A 230 -1.23 -9.24 -22.91
C PRO A 230 -1.72 -7.94 -23.56
N THR A 231 -2.96 -7.58 -23.25
CA THR A 231 -3.54 -6.29 -23.58
C THR A 231 -3.45 -5.40 -22.34
N ILE A 232 -2.91 -4.19 -22.51
CA ILE A 232 -2.70 -3.23 -21.42
C ILE A 232 -3.42 -1.92 -21.80
N THR A 233 -4.15 -1.34 -20.86
CA THR A 233 -4.91 -0.10 -21.08
C THR A 233 -4.41 1.01 -20.17
N TYR A 234 -4.63 2.27 -20.56
CA TYR A 234 -4.23 3.45 -19.78
C TYR A 234 -4.65 3.40 -18.31
N PRO A 235 -5.91 3.02 -17.94
CA PRO A 235 -6.30 2.87 -16.54
C PRO A 235 -5.48 1.81 -15.80
N LEU A 236 -5.11 0.71 -16.47
CA LEU A 236 -4.30 -0.36 -15.88
C LEU A 236 -2.87 0.12 -15.63
N ILE A 237 -2.26 0.83 -16.58
CA ILE A 237 -0.92 1.43 -16.44
C ILE A 237 -0.89 2.35 -15.22
N ARG A 238 -1.87 3.26 -15.13
CA ARG A 238 -2.01 4.21 -14.01
C ARG A 238 -2.16 3.50 -12.68
N MET A 239 -2.98 2.46 -12.61
CA MET A 239 -3.18 1.66 -11.41
C MET A 239 -1.91 0.95 -10.97
N MET A 240 -1.18 0.31 -11.89
CA MET A 240 0.07 -0.41 -11.59
C MET A 240 1.16 0.53 -11.06
N ASN A 241 1.28 1.73 -11.62
CA ASN A 241 2.21 2.75 -11.13
C ASN A 241 1.82 3.24 -9.72
N ALA A 242 0.53 3.44 -9.45
CA ALA A 242 0.08 3.92 -8.14
C ALA A 242 0.14 2.88 -7.03
N LEU A 243 0.18 1.58 -7.33
CA LEU A 243 -0.10 0.50 -6.38
C LEU A 243 0.90 0.44 -5.22
N SER A 244 2.19 0.45 -5.51
CA SER A 244 3.25 0.27 -4.49
C SER A 244 3.28 1.41 -3.47
N ASP A 245 3.36 2.65 -3.94
CA ASP A 245 3.43 3.83 -3.08
C ASP A 245 2.06 4.17 -2.47
N GLY A 246 0.99 3.90 -3.20
CA GLY A 246 -0.39 4.01 -2.71
C GLY A 246 -0.65 3.19 -1.46
N MET A 247 -0.12 1.96 -1.38
CA MET A 247 -0.23 1.12 -0.18
C MET A 247 0.43 1.76 1.05
N MET A 248 1.62 2.35 0.89
CA MET A 248 2.28 3.08 1.98
C MET A 248 1.43 4.26 2.45
N ILE A 249 0.89 5.04 1.53
CA ILE A 249 0.07 6.21 1.83
C ILE A 249 -1.21 5.81 2.56
N LEU A 250 -1.86 4.71 2.16
CA LEU A 250 -3.04 4.18 2.83
C LEU A 250 -2.76 3.78 4.28
N VAL A 251 -1.60 3.17 4.56
CA VAL A 251 -1.16 2.87 5.93
C VAL A 251 -1.01 4.15 6.74
N ILE A 252 -0.38 5.19 6.18
CA ILE A 252 -0.22 6.49 6.86
C ILE A 252 -1.58 7.14 7.12
N LEU A 253 -2.51 7.06 6.18
CA LEU A 253 -3.88 7.58 6.33
C LEU A 253 -4.66 6.88 7.44
N LEU A 254 -4.55 5.55 7.54
CA LEU A 254 -5.16 4.77 8.61
C LEU A 254 -4.62 5.19 9.98
N VAL A 255 -3.30 5.30 10.10
CA VAL A 255 -2.62 5.77 11.31
C VAL A 255 -3.08 7.18 11.68
N SER A 256 -3.18 8.08 10.69
CA SER A 256 -3.62 9.47 10.86
C SER A 256 -5.05 9.55 11.42
N THR A 257 -5.94 8.69 10.93
CA THR A 257 -7.33 8.61 11.39
C THR A 257 -7.41 8.17 12.86
N VAL A 258 -6.62 7.18 13.25
CA VAL A 258 -6.56 6.72 14.65
C VAL A 258 -6.03 7.81 15.58
N ILE A 259 -4.99 8.54 15.13
CA ILE A 259 -4.41 9.65 15.90
C ILE A 259 -5.41 10.80 16.06
N LEU A 260 -6.19 11.11 15.03
CA LEU A 260 -7.29 12.08 15.14
C LEU A 260 -8.27 11.67 16.26
N PHE A 261 -8.65 10.40 16.31
CA PHE A 261 -9.52 9.86 17.37
C PHE A 261 -8.89 9.98 18.76
N ILE A 262 -7.61 9.61 18.90
CA ILE A 262 -6.86 9.74 20.16
C ILE A 262 -6.83 11.21 20.60
N SER A 263 -6.51 12.11 19.68
CA SER A 263 -6.42 13.56 19.93
C SER A 263 -7.75 14.13 20.43
N ILE A 264 -8.88 13.74 19.81
CA ILE A 264 -10.21 14.15 20.26
C ILE A 264 -10.48 13.68 21.71
N ILE A 265 -10.15 12.44 22.04
CA ILE A 265 -10.34 11.88 23.38
C ILE A 265 -9.46 12.61 24.39
N CYS A 266 -8.17 12.80 24.06
CA CYS A 266 -7.20 13.46 24.95
C CYS A 266 -7.55 14.92 25.20
N ILE A 267 -7.83 15.69 24.15
CA ILE A 267 -8.18 17.11 24.27
C ILE A 267 -9.47 17.27 25.04
N ARG A 268 -10.50 16.44 24.76
CA ARG A 268 -11.73 16.44 25.55
C ARG A 268 -11.45 16.19 27.04
N TYR A 269 -10.55 15.29 27.34
CA TYR A 269 -10.20 14.95 28.71
C TYR A 269 -9.44 16.09 29.39
N ILE A 270 -8.47 16.69 28.70
CA ILE A 270 -7.72 17.86 29.13
C ILE A 270 -8.67 19.02 29.46
N ILE A 271 -9.66 19.30 28.59
CA ILE A 271 -10.63 20.36 28.79
C ILE A 271 -11.46 20.11 30.07
N LEU A 272 -11.99 18.90 30.22
CA LEU A 272 -12.81 18.59 31.40
C LEU A 272 -12.05 18.78 32.71
N THR A 273 -10.77 18.44 32.70
CA THR A 273 -9.92 18.61 33.87
C THR A 273 -9.58 20.06 34.14
N GLN A 274 -9.27 20.81 33.07
CA GLN A 274 -9.02 22.25 33.20
C GLN A 274 -10.26 22.96 33.77
N LEU A 275 -11.45 22.61 33.27
CA LEU A 275 -12.71 23.15 33.79
C LEU A 275 -12.95 22.83 35.28
N GLU A 276 -12.61 21.60 35.70
CA GLU A 276 -12.70 21.23 37.14
C GLU A 276 -11.68 22.02 37.98
N LYS A 277 -10.48 22.28 37.48
CA LYS A 277 -9.48 23.10 38.15
C LYS A 277 -9.93 24.55 38.30
N ASP A 278 -10.46 25.12 37.22
CA ASP A 278 -10.86 26.52 37.14
C ASP A 278 -12.30 26.76 37.72
N LYS A 279 -12.89 25.76 38.38
CA LYS A 279 -14.28 25.75 38.79
C LYS A 279 -14.62 26.95 39.70
N LYS A 280 -13.78 27.26 40.70
CA LYS A 280 -13.94 28.43 41.58
C LYS A 280 -13.89 29.74 40.79
N GLU A 281 -12.96 29.87 39.86
CA GLU A 281 -12.83 31.05 39.00
C GLU A 281 -14.04 31.23 38.09
N ILE A 282 -14.51 30.15 37.48
CA ILE A 282 -15.73 30.12 36.63
C ILE A 282 -16.95 30.54 37.50
N GLY A 283 -17.04 30.07 38.75
CA GLY A 283 -18.10 30.44 39.70
C GLY A 283 -18.07 31.94 40.01
N LEU A 284 -16.87 32.48 40.28
CA LEU A 284 -16.68 33.91 40.57
C LEU A 284 -17.07 34.77 39.34
N LEU A 285 -16.64 34.40 38.14
CA LEU A 285 -16.99 35.10 36.90
C LEU A 285 -18.49 35.11 36.64
N LYS A 286 -19.20 34.00 36.95
CA LYS A 286 -20.67 33.93 36.89
C LYS A 286 -21.34 34.78 37.95
N ALA A 287 -20.80 34.84 39.19
CA ALA A 287 -21.31 35.65 40.25
C ALA A 287 -21.18 37.16 39.99
N VAL A 288 -20.11 37.59 39.30
CA VAL A 288 -19.90 38.99 38.87
C VAL A 288 -20.76 39.34 37.63
N GLY A 289 -21.55 38.37 37.08
CA GLY A 289 -22.50 38.63 36.00
C GLY A 289 -21.98 38.41 34.58
N ILE A 290 -20.81 37.82 34.43
CA ILE A 290 -20.30 37.45 33.08
C ILE A 290 -21.16 36.34 32.49
N SER A 291 -21.62 36.52 31.24
CA SER A 291 -22.52 35.59 30.60
C SER A 291 -21.86 34.21 30.37
N LYS A 292 -22.67 33.13 30.40
CA LYS A 292 -22.22 31.77 30.10
C LYS A 292 -21.58 31.68 28.72
N HIS A 293 -22.07 32.52 27.78
CA HIS A 293 -21.57 32.60 26.41
C HIS A 293 -20.14 33.18 26.34
N ASP A 294 -19.89 34.24 27.12
CA ASP A 294 -18.58 34.92 27.14
C ASP A 294 -17.51 34.05 27.83
N ILE A 295 -17.87 33.35 28.91
CA ILE A 295 -16.97 32.38 29.55
C ILE A 295 -16.61 31.28 28.55
N ARG A 296 -17.59 30.69 27.85
CA ARG A 296 -17.36 29.67 26.86
C ARG A 296 -16.50 30.18 25.67
N ARG A 297 -16.75 31.41 25.20
CA ARG A 297 -15.97 32.07 24.14
C ARG A 297 -14.51 32.28 24.54
N LEU A 298 -14.25 32.64 25.80
CA LEU A 298 -12.90 32.82 26.32
C LEU A 298 -12.07 31.51 26.24
N TYR A 299 -12.65 30.41 26.76
CA TYR A 299 -12.00 29.11 26.69
C TYR A 299 -11.87 28.61 25.24
N PHE A 300 -12.89 28.77 24.39
CA PHE A 300 -12.83 28.38 22.98
C PHE A 300 -11.74 29.12 22.21
N LEU A 301 -11.58 30.42 22.43
CA LEU A 301 -10.50 31.23 21.81
C LEU A 301 -9.11 30.71 22.18
N LYS A 302 -8.89 30.25 23.41
CA LYS A 302 -7.63 29.62 23.80
C LYS A 302 -7.32 28.40 22.94
N TYR A 303 -8.28 27.49 22.75
CA TYR A 303 -8.09 26.29 21.95
C TYR A 303 -7.99 26.61 20.47
N LEU A 304 -8.65 27.65 19.97
CA LEU A 304 -8.52 28.13 18.60
C LEU A 304 -7.08 28.64 18.31
N ILE A 305 -6.48 29.37 19.24
CA ILE A 305 -5.08 29.84 19.10
C ILE A 305 -4.11 28.65 19.11
N LEU A 306 -4.33 27.68 20.01
CA LEU A 306 -3.51 26.47 20.08
C LEU A 306 -3.64 25.62 18.80
N SER A 307 -4.87 25.50 18.25
CA SER A 307 -5.15 24.80 17.01
C SER A 307 -4.48 25.48 15.82
N ALA A 308 -4.57 26.81 15.72
CA ALA A 308 -3.89 27.55 14.66
C ALA A 308 -2.37 27.35 14.71
N ALA A 309 -1.76 27.47 15.90
CA ALA A 309 -0.34 27.23 16.10
C ALA A 309 0.06 25.77 15.79
N GLY A 310 -0.76 24.81 16.25
CA GLY A 310 -0.57 23.39 15.99
C GLY A 310 -0.69 23.05 14.50
N CYS A 311 -1.70 23.60 13.83
CA CYS A 311 -1.91 23.39 12.39
C CYS A 311 -0.72 23.90 11.57
N ILE A 312 -0.24 25.12 11.84
CA ILE A 312 0.91 25.70 11.16
C ILE A 312 2.16 24.82 11.38
N ALA A 313 2.44 24.47 12.64
CA ALA A 313 3.58 23.60 12.97
C ALA A 313 3.44 22.22 12.31
N GLY A 314 2.23 21.65 12.30
CA GLY A 314 1.91 20.36 11.69
C GLY A 314 2.14 20.36 10.18
N VAL A 315 1.60 21.34 9.46
CA VAL A 315 1.76 21.46 8.00
C VAL A 315 3.24 21.66 7.62
N ILE A 316 3.98 22.51 8.34
CA ILE A 316 5.42 22.71 8.10
C ILE A 316 6.16 21.37 8.32
N THR A 317 5.89 20.67 9.41
CA THR A 317 6.53 19.38 9.71
C THR A 317 6.15 18.31 8.68
N ALA A 318 4.89 18.26 8.24
CA ALA A 318 4.44 17.39 7.17
C ALA A 318 5.23 17.60 5.88
N SER A 319 5.40 18.86 5.46
CA SER A 319 6.17 19.22 4.26
C SER A 319 7.66 18.85 4.37
N VAL A 320 8.25 18.92 5.57
CA VAL A 320 9.63 18.47 5.80
C VAL A 320 9.77 16.96 5.74
N ILE A 321 8.83 16.22 6.37
CA ILE A 321 8.83 14.75 6.40
C ILE A 321 8.46 14.15 5.04
N ALA A 322 7.60 14.81 4.28
CA ALA A 322 7.22 14.36 2.94
C ALA A 322 8.42 14.31 1.96
N LYS A 323 9.44 15.16 2.14
CA LYS A 323 10.62 15.17 1.26
C LYS A 323 11.36 13.83 1.23
N PRO A 324 11.81 13.24 2.35
CA PRO A 324 12.48 11.94 2.34
C PRO A 324 11.52 10.79 2.01
N LEU A 325 10.26 10.83 2.47
CA LEU A 325 9.29 9.77 2.17
C LEU A 325 8.87 9.73 0.70
N GLY A 326 8.70 10.88 0.07
CA GLY A 326 8.37 11.01 -1.35
C GLY A 326 9.59 11.03 -2.29
N ALA A 327 10.81 10.84 -1.77
CA ALA A 327 12.01 10.93 -2.60
C ALA A 327 12.02 9.86 -3.71
N GLN A 328 11.59 8.64 -3.39
CA GLN A 328 11.52 7.54 -4.33
C GLN A 328 10.42 7.75 -5.38
N MET A 329 9.26 8.28 -4.96
CA MET A 329 8.17 8.65 -5.89
C MET A 329 8.66 9.68 -6.93
N ARG A 330 9.36 10.72 -6.46
CA ARG A 330 9.93 11.73 -7.37
C ARG A 330 11.02 11.17 -8.30
N GLU A 331 11.80 10.22 -7.82
CA GLU A 331 12.80 9.54 -8.66
C GLU A 331 12.13 8.74 -9.77
N LEU A 332 11.05 8.00 -9.43
CA LEU A 332 10.33 7.14 -10.37
C LEU A 332 9.42 7.92 -11.33
N TYR A 333 8.65 8.89 -10.83
CA TYR A 333 7.56 9.54 -11.58
C TYR A 333 7.82 11.02 -11.89
N GLY A 334 8.89 11.60 -11.37
CA GLY A 334 9.15 13.04 -11.50
C GLY A 334 8.51 13.88 -10.41
N ASP A 335 8.70 15.18 -10.50
CA ASP A 335 8.07 16.13 -9.60
C ASP A 335 6.59 16.33 -9.99
N ALA A 336 5.75 16.58 -9.00
CA ALA A 336 4.35 16.89 -9.23
C ALA A 336 4.20 18.21 -10.01
N GLY A 337 3.41 18.18 -11.09
CA GLY A 337 3.20 19.33 -11.98
C GLY A 337 2.48 20.49 -11.28
N ASN A 338 1.51 20.18 -10.38
CA ASN A 338 0.67 21.19 -9.72
C ASN A 338 0.92 21.30 -8.21
N THR A 339 2.17 21.61 -7.83
CA THR A 339 2.57 21.77 -6.42
C THR A 339 1.73 22.79 -5.65
N GLY A 340 1.22 23.84 -6.33
CA GLY A 340 0.37 24.86 -5.73
C GLY A 340 -0.98 24.31 -5.26
N ALA A 341 -1.66 23.56 -6.12
CA ALA A 341 -2.95 22.92 -5.78
C ALA A 341 -2.78 21.89 -4.66
N ILE A 342 -1.71 21.11 -4.70
CA ILE A 342 -1.37 20.10 -3.67
C ILE A 342 -1.16 20.77 -2.30
N CYS A 343 -0.42 21.90 -2.24
CA CYS A 343 -0.25 22.66 -1.02
C CYS A 343 -1.58 23.18 -0.47
N VAL A 344 -2.44 23.73 -1.32
CA VAL A 344 -3.77 24.22 -0.92
C VAL A 344 -4.64 23.08 -0.39
N LEU A 345 -4.67 21.93 -1.07
CA LEU A 345 -5.42 20.74 -0.64
C LEU A 345 -4.93 20.23 0.73
N THR A 346 -3.61 20.20 0.94
CA THR A 346 -2.97 19.81 2.20
C THR A 346 -3.38 20.74 3.35
N ILE A 347 -3.39 22.06 3.11
CA ILE A 347 -3.81 23.05 4.10
C ILE A 347 -5.31 22.88 4.42
N ILE A 348 -6.15 22.73 3.41
CA ILE A 348 -7.61 22.55 3.60
C ILE A 348 -7.88 21.27 4.40
N GLY A 349 -7.24 20.16 4.07
CA GLY A 349 -7.41 18.90 4.79
C GLY A 349 -6.94 18.98 6.25
N SER A 350 -5.79 19.60 6.49
CA SER A 350 -5.30 19.85 7.86
C SER A 350 -6.25 20.75 8.65
N LEU A 351 -6.78 21.81 8.05
CA LEU A 351 -7.78 22.69 8.66
C LEU A 351 -9.10 21.96 8.94
N ALA A 352 -9.53 21.07 8.04
CA ALA A 352 -10.71 20.25 8.25
C ALA A 352 -10.56 19.32 9.47
N ALA A 353 -9.42 18.66 9.61
CA ALA A 353 -9.10 17.83 10.78
C ALA A 353 -9.12 18.63 12.09
N GLU A 354 -8.49 19.81 12.08
CA GLU A 354 -8.52 20.73 13.22
C GLU A 354 -9.94 21.23 13.52
N GLY A 355 -10.75 21.46 12.47
CA GLY A 355 -12.16 21.82 12.58
C GLY A 355 -12.97 20.75 13.32
N ILE A 356 -12.72 19.47 13.07
CA ILE A 356 -13.34 18.34 13.77
C ILE A 356 -12.96 18.35 15.25
N ILE A 357 -11.68 18.58 15.55
CA ILE A 357 -11.19 18.73 16.94
C ILE A 357 -11.88 19.90 17.63
N LEU A 358 -11.89 21.09 16.99
CA LEU A 358 -12.52 22.30 17.55
C LEU A 358 -14.03 22.13 17.75
N LEU A 359 -14.71 21.37 16.89
CA LEU A 359 -16.12 21.01 17.08
C LEU A 359 -16.31 20.16 18.35
N SER A 360 -15.41 19.21 18.60
CA SER A 360 -15.37 18.41 19.84
C SER A 360 -15.12 19.28 21.07
N VAL A 361 -14.18 20.24 20.97
CA VAL A 361 -13.90 21.26 22.01
C VAL A 361 -15.18 22.05 22.31
N ARG A 362 -15.84 22.60 21.29
CA ARG A 362 -17.08 23.37 21.42
C ARG A 362 -18.18 22.55 22.11
N ARG A 363 -18.37 21.29 21.73
CA ARG A 363 -19.34 20.37 22.38
C ARG A 363 -19.01 20.12 23.85
N THR A 364 -17.72 19.98 24.17
CA THR A 364 -17.26 19.73 25.53
C THR A 364 -17.44 20.96 26.41
N LEU A 365 -17.13 22.16 25.91
CA LEU A 365 -17.30 23.43 26.63
C LEU A 365 -18.77 23.77 26.92
N ARG A 366 -19.75 23.26 26.16
CA ARG A 366 -21.20 23.42 26.52
C ARG A 366 -21.55 22.86 27.87
N ARG A 367 -20.70 22.03 28.51
CA ARG A 367 -20.92 21.53 29.88
C ARG A 367 -20.77 22.61 30.93
N THR A 368 -20.05 23.71 30.62
CA THR A 368 -19.98 24.87 31.56
C THR A 368 -21.33 25.55 31.78
N ASP A 369 -22.25 25.39 30.82
CA ASP A 369 -23.57 26.00 30.87
C ASP A 369 -24.50 25.32 31.91
N LYS A 370 -24.20 24.06 32.30
CA LYS A 370 -25.07 23.20 33.13
C LYS A 370 -24.99 23.47 34.64
N LEU A 371 -23.90 24.07 35.12
CA LEU A 371 -23.71 24.35 36.56
C LEU A 371 -24.03 25.81 36.87
N SER A 372 -24.74 26.03 37.96
CA SER A 372 -25.04 27.39 38.49
C SER A 372 -23.81 28.04 39.13
N ALA A 373 -23.84 29.36 39.35
CA ALA A 373 -22.79 30.08 40.08
C ALA A 373 -22.60 29.53 41.50
N VAL A 374 -23.72 29.24 42.20
CA VAL A 374 -23.70 28.69 43.54
C VAL A 374 -23.07 27.30 43.59
N GLU A 375 -23.47 26.38 42.70
CA GLU A 375 -22.89 25.03 42.64
C GLU A 375 -21.40 25.05 42.34
N THR A 376 -20.93 26.00 41.52
CA THR A 376 -19.50 26.15 41.17
C THR A 376 -18.70 26.77 42.32
N LEU A 377 -19.20 27.75 43.03
CA LEU A 377 -18.54 28.40 44.19
C LEU A 377 -18.38 27.43 45.37
N TYR A 378 -19.46 26.72 45.73
CA TYR A 378 -19.44 25.76 46.84
C TYR A 378 -18.85 24.39 46.44
N CYS A 379 -18.26 24.27 45.28
CA CYS A 379 -17.72 23.01 44.74
C CYS A 379 -18.71 21.84 44.75
N ARG A 380 -20.02 22.10 44.81
CA ARG A 380 -21.07 21.10 44.64
C ARG A 380 -21.32 20.86 43.16
N GLY A 381 -21.57 19.62 42.76
CA GLY A 381 -21.70 19.21 41.34
C GLY A 381 -20.34 19.03 40.66
N SER A 382 -20.30 18.40 39.50
CA SER A 382 -19.09 18.17 38.66
C SER A 382 -19.41 18.42 37.20
N PHE A 383 -18.46 18.95 36.42
CA PHE A 383 -18.58 19.12 34.98
C PHE A 383 -18.61 17.76 34.22
N GLY A 384 -18.27 16.67 34.90
CA GLY A 384 -18.41 15.28 34.43
C GLY A 384 -18.90 14.37 35.54
N LYS A 385 -19.71 13.34 35.23
CA LYS A 385 -19.91 12.23 36.17
C LYS A 385 -18.51 11.75 36.60
N SER A 386 -18.33 11.41 37.87
CA SER A 386 -17.10 10.82 38.43
C SER A 386 -16.76 9.54 37.62
N ARG A 387 -16.26 9.71 36.41
CA ARG A 387 -15.77 8.63 35.57
C ARG A 387 -14.37 8.29 36.03
N ASN A 388 -14.10 7.00 36.11
CA ASN A 388 -12.79 6.49 36.44
C ASN A 388 -11.76 7.12 35.49
N LEU A 389 -10.83 7.93 36.03
CA LEU A 389 -9.79 8.63 35.26
C LEU A 389 -8.87 7.70 34.49
N TRP A 390 -8.88 6.43 34.81
CA TRP A 390 -8.03 5.41 34.25
C TRP A 390 -8.59 4.75 32.96
N ILE A 391 -9.91 4.88 32.70
CA ILE A 391 -10.52 4.33 31.47
C ILE A 391 -9.87 4.89 30.19
N PRO A 392 -9.59 6.22 30.09
CA PRO A 392 -8.87 6.74 28.94
C PRO A 392 -7.50 6.10 28.71
N VAL A 393 -6.79 5.71 29.78
CA VAL A 393 -5.50 4.99 29.67
C VAL A 393 -5.68 3.70 28.87
N THR A 394 -6.68 2.89 29.22
CA THR A 394 -7.00 1.64 28.53
C THR A 394 -7.30 1.86 27.04
N ILE A 395 -8.13 2.88 26.73
CA ILE A 395 -8.51 3.19 25.33
C ILE A 395 -7.29 3.64 24.52
N ILE A 396 -6.44 4.50 25.09
CA ILE A 396 -5.29 5.06 24.40
C ILE A 396 -4.20 3.99 24.19
N VAL A 397 -3.99 3.13 25.20
CA VAL A 397 -3.09 1.98 25.07
C VAL A 397 -3.61 1.02 23.97
N ALA A 398 -4.91 0.74 23.96
CA ALA A 398 -5.50 -0.10 22.91
C ALA A 398 -5.31 0.49 21.51
N ALA A 399 -5.54 1.79 21.35
CA ALA A 399 -5.32 2.48 20.08
C ALA A 399 -3.84 2.50 19.67
N ALA A 400 -2.91 2.66 20.62
CA ALA A 400 -1.48 2.63 20.36
C ALA A 400 -1.02 1.25 19.89
N VAL A 401 -1.48 0.17 20.54
CA VAL A 401 -1.20 -1.20 20.13
C VAL A 401 -1.79 -1.48 18.75
N PHE A 402 -3.01 -1.04 18.49
CA PHE A 402 -3.65 -1.14 17.17
C PHE A 402 -2.79 -0.49 16.06
N MET A 403 -2.30 0.74 16.28
CA MET A 403 -1.45 1.46 15.34
C MET A 403 -0.11 0.76 15.05
N ILE A 404 0.43 0.03 16.02
CA ILE A 404 1.65 -0.76 15.82
C ILE A 404 1.34 -2.03 15.04
N LEU A 405 0.27 -2.74 15.42
CA LEU A 405 0.00 -4.09 14.92
C LEU A 405 -0.55 -4.12 13.49
N VAL A 406 -1.43 -3.18 13.10
CA VAL A 406 -2.04 -3.26 11.77
C VAL A 406 -1.01 -3.12 10.64
N PRO A 407 -0.13 -2.09 10.61
CA PRO A 407 0.91 -2.02 9.59
C PRO A 407 1.92 -3.18 9.66
N TRP A 408 2.22 -3.66 10.87
CA TRP A 408 3.11 -4.81 11.05
C TRP A 408 2.51 -6.09 10.47
N ASN A 409 1.24 -6.37 10.77
CA ASN A 409 0.55 -7.54 10.24
C ASN A 409 0.38 -7.45 8.70
N MET A 410 0.13 -6.26 8.15
CA MET A 410 0.13 -6.06 6.69
C MET A 410 1.48 -6.43 6.08
N ARG A 411 2.58 -5.91 6.65
CA ARG A 411 3.94 -6.26 6.21
C ARG A 411 4.20 -7.76 6.30
N SER A 412 3.89 -8.38 7.46
CA SER A 412 4.08 -9.82 7.67
C SER A 412 3.33 -10.65 6.64
N THR A 413 2.09 -10.26 6.32
CA THR A 413 1.25 -10.98 5.35
C THR A 413 1.78 -10.86 3.92
N ILE A 414 2.14 -9.65 3.48
CA ILE A 414 2.66 -9.43 2.11
C ILE A 414 4.03 -10.09 1.93
N SER A 415 4.79 -10.25 3.01
CA SER A 415 6.10 -10.94 3.00
C SER A 415 6.00 -12.46 3.14
N ALA A 416 4.84 -13.00 3.46
CA ALA A 416 4.64 -14.43 3.63
C ALA A 416 4.56 -15.14 2.26
N PRO A 417 5.19 -16.32 2.07
CA PRO A 417 5.13 -17.05 0.79
C PRO A 417 3.71 -17.31 0.31
N GLU A 418 2.79 -17.61 1.23
CA GLU A 418 1.38 -17.85 0.89
C GLU A 418 0.67 -16.62 0.31
N PHE A 419 1.28 -15.43 0.35
CA PHE A 419 0.70 -14.21 -0.24
C PHE A 419 0.48 -14.35 -1.75
N VAL A 420 1.27 -15.16 -2.44
CA VAL A 420 1.09 -15.43 -3.88
C VAL A 420 -0.30 -15.96 -4.22
N THR A 421 -0.95 -16.67 -3.28
CA THR A 421 -2.30 -17.21 -3.49
C THR A 421 -3.38 -16.14 -3.61
N TYR A 422 -3.13 -14.94 -3.02
CA TYR A 422 -3.99 -13.75 -3.22
C TYR A 422 -3.73 -13.04 -4.55
N MET A 423 -2.63 -13.40 -5.20
CA MET A 423 -2.23 -12.85 -6.48
C MET A 423 -2.71 -13.68 -7.67
N GLY A 424 -3.43 -14.77 -7.42
CA GLY A 424 -3.84 -15.70 -8.47
C GLY A 424 -2.78 -16.73 -8.84
N ILE A 425 -1.66 -16.81 -8.10
CA ILE A 425 -0.54 -17.73 -8.33
C ILE A 425 -0.67 -18.93 -7.41
N GLY A 426 -0.42 -20.12 -7.95
CA GLY A 426 -0.52 -21.39 -7.21
C GLY A 426 0.45 -21.46 -6.01
N ASP A 427 -0.02 -22.07 -4.91
CA ASP A 427 0.75 -22.26 -3.67
C ASP A 427 1.82 -23.34 -3.88
N SER A 428 2.97 -22.93 -4.40
CA SER A 428 4.11 -23.79 -4.75
C SER A 428 5.41 -23.27 -4.16
N GLN A 429 6.47 -24.06 -4.16
CA GLN A 429 7.81 -23.64 -3.74
C GLN A 429 8.58 -22.99 -4.88
N ILE A 430 8.43 -23.54 -6.08
CA ILE A 430 9.14 -23.13 -7.29
C ILE A 430 8.14 -22.95 -8.42
N ARG A 431 8.38 -21.94 -9.22
CA ARG A 431 7.66 -21.61 -10.43
C ARG A 431 8.63 -21.64 -11.62
N VAL A 432 8.23 -22.29 -12.72
CA VAL A 432 8.96 -22.27 -13.98
C VAL A 432 8.06 -21.59 -15.02
N ASP A 433 8.52 -20.45 -15.53
CA ASP A 433 7.83 -19.72 -16.58
C ASP A 433 8.43 -20.10 -17.93
N VAL A 434 7.60 -20.54 -18.86
CA VAL A 434 7.95 -20.77 -20.25
C VAL A 434 7.31 -19.64 -21.05
N ARG A 435 8.19 -18.79 -21.59
CA ARG A 435 7.78 -17.56 -22.27
C ARG A 435 7.04 -17.84 -23.57
N GLN A 436 6.39 -16.80 -24.04
CA GLN A 436 5.72 -16.73 -25.32
C GLN A 436 6.73 -16.94 -26.47
N THR A 437 6.65 -18.08 -27.11
CA THR A 437 7.40 -18.46 -28.31
C THR A 437 6.48 -19.22 -29.24
N GLU A 438 6.78 -19.29 -30.54
CA GLU A 438 6.00 -20.08 -31.50
C GLU A 438 5.88 -21.57 -31.12
N ASN A 439 6.85 -22.09 -30.35
CA ASN A 439 6.92 -23.48 -29.91
C ASN A 439 6.65 -23.64 -28.38
N ASN A 440 5.97 -22.71 -27.73
CA ASN A 440 5.76 -22.72 -26.28
C ASN A 440 5.22 -24.06 -25.76
N GLU A 441 4.29 -24.67 -26.46
CA GLU A 441 3.65 -25.91 -26.06
C GLU A 441 4.63 -27.11 -26.05
N ALA A 442 5.41 -27.27 -27.12
CA ALA A 442 6.41 -28.34 -27.19
C ALA A 442 7.53 -28.14 -26.15
N GLN A 443 7.94 -26.88 -25.93
CA GLN A 443 8.91 -26.53 -24.88
C GLN A 443 8.38 -26.83 -23.49
N SER A 444 7.16 -26.39 -23.15
CA SER A 444 6.58 -26.59 -21.83
C SER A 444 6.40 -28.07 -21.51
N ASP A 445 5.99 -28.88 -22.49
CA ASP A 445 5.88 -30.32 -22.34
C ASP A 445 7.25 -31.00 -22.16
N ALA A 446 8.28 -30.54 -22.89
CA ALA A 446 9.65 -31.04 -22.72
C ALA A 446 10.20 -30.74 -21.33
N VAL A 447 10.03 -29.50 -20.85
CA VAL A 447 10.44 -29.06 -19.51
C VAL A 447 9.69 -29.85 -18.44
N MET A 448 8.38 -30.00 -18.58
CA MET A 448 7.56 -30.79 -17.65
C MET A 448 8.02 -32.25 -17.59
N ASN A 449 8.36 -32.84 -18.73
CA ASN A 449 8.88 -34.21 -18.78
C ASN A 449 10.28 -34.36 -18.17
N ASP A 450 11.15 -33.33 -18.27
CA ASP A 450 12.45 -33.29 -17.61
C ASP A 450 12.29 -33.19 -16.09
N ILE A 451 11.43 -32.29 -15.59
CA ILE A 451 11.12 -32.11 -14.17
C ILE A 451 10.52 -33.38 -13.55
N LYS A 452 9.59 -34.04 -14.22
CA LYS A 452 8.97 -35.30 -13.75
C LYS A 452 9.96 -36.46 -13.54
N LYS A 453 11.10 -36.44 -14.23
CA LYS A 453 12.15 -37.45 -14.10
C LYS A 453 13.04 -37.22 -12.88
N ASP A 454 13.02 -36.04 -12.30
CA ASP A 454 13.83 -35.71 -11.11
C ASP A 454 13.14 -36.25 -9.84
N GLY A 455 13.75 -37.24 -9.21
CA GLY A 455 13.22 -37.85 -7.98
C GLY A 455 13.19 -36.94 -6.75
N ARG A 456 13.72 -35.72 -6.84
CA ARG A 456 13.62 -34.67 -5.80
C ARG A 456 12.27 -33.96 -5.82
N VAL A 457 11.54 -34.02 -6.94
CA VAL A 457 10.24 -33.37 -7.12
C VAL A 457 9.16 -34.20 -6.45
N GLN A 458 8.42 -33.58 -5.53
CA GLN A 458 7.31 -34.22 -4.83
C GLN A 458 6.04 -34.13 -5.68
N ASP A 459 5.73 -32.94 -6.18
CA ASP A 459 4.55 -32.68 -7.00
C ASP A 459 4.85 -31.59 -8.02
N CYS A 460 4.23 -31.68 -9.20
CA CYS A 460 4.33 -30.68 -10.25
C CYS A 460 3.09 -30.67 -11.15
N VAL A 461 2.75 -29.48 -11.65
CA VAL A 461 1.64 -29.28 -12.57
C VAL A 461 2.00 -28.26 -13.65
N LEU A 462 1.60 -28.53 -14.88
CA LEU A 462 1.72 -27.60 -16.00
C LEU A 462 0.40 -26.86 -16.18
N MET A 463 0.45 -25.54 -16.21
CA MET A 463 -0.64 -24.64 -16.53
C MET A 463 -0.36 -23.96 -17.86
N LYS A 464 -1.35 -23.98 -18.77
CA LYS A 464 -1.26 -23.34 -20.10
C LYS A 464 -2.27 -22.19 -20.14
N THR A 465 -1.83 -21.00 -20.52
CA THR A 465 -2.69 -19.80 -20.56
C THR A 465 -2.99 -19.40 -21.99
N GLY A 466 -4.26 -19.16 -22.27
CA GLY A 466 -4.76 -18.65 -23.53
C GLY A 466 -5.77 -17.51 -23.34
N SER A 467 -6.03 -16.74 -24.39
CA SER A 467 -7.06 -15.70 -24.40
C SER A 467 -8.29 -16.19 -25.14
N TYR A 468 -9.46 -16.10 -24.48
CA TYR A 468 -10.71 -16.64 -25.01
C TYR A 468 -11.83 -15.59 -24.90
N ARG A 469 -12.64 -15.49 -25.97
CA ARG A 469 -13.85 -14.66 -25.94
C ARG A 469 -14.92 -15.37 -25.12
N THR A 470 -15.59 -14.61 -24.26
CA THR A 470 -16.70 -15.10 -23.43
C THR A 470 -17.92 -14.24 -23.69
N VAL A 471 -19.07 -14.87 -23.88
CA VAL A 471 -20.36 -14.17 -24.10
C VAL A 471 -21.32 -14.55 -22.99
N LEU A 472 -21.93 -13.52 -22.40
CA LEU A 472 -22.97 -13.69 -21.38
C LEU A 472 -24.35 -13.92 -22.03
N PRO A 473 -25.33 -14.42 -21.25
CA PRO A 473 -26.69 -14.65 -21.74
C PRO A 473 -27.40 -13.38 -22.27
N ASP A 474 -26.97 -12.19 -21.87
CA ASP A 474 -27.47 -10.90 -22.36
C ASP A 474 -26.83 -10.44 -23.68
N GLY A 475 -25.85 -11.20 -24.18
CA GLY A 475 -25.13 -10.91 -25.42
C GLY A 475 -23.87 -10.04 -25.23
N SER A 476 -23.56 -9.59 -24.02
CA SER A 476 -22.32 -8.86 -23.75
C SER A 476 -21.10 -9.80 -23.86
N ALA A 477 -20.02 -9.33 -24.51
CA ALA A 477 -18.83 -10.09 -24.77
C ALA A 477 -17.64 -9.57 -23.94
N TYR A 478 -16.86 -10.49 -23.40
CA TYR A 478 -15.66 -10.22 -22.60
C TYR A 478 -14.52 -11.13 -23.05
N ASP A 479 -13.29 -10.66 -22.89
CA ASP A 479 -12.10 -11.47 -23.12
C ASP A 479 -11.51 -11.94 -21.80
N LEU A 480 -11.32 -13.24 -21.67
CA LEU A 480 -10.73 -13.86 -20.49
C LEU A 480 -9.38 -14.49 -20.80
N LEU A 481 -8.39 -14.16 -19.98
CA LEU A 481 -7.14 -14.92 -19.90
C LEU A 481 -7.41 -16.16 -19.03
N ILE A 482 -7.50 -17.33 -19.66
CA ILE A 482 -7.81 -18.58 -18.95
C ILE A 482 -6.52 -19.38 -18.78
N GLU A 483 -6.15 -19.59 -17.51
CA GLU A 483 -5.12 -20.55 -17.12
C GLU A 483 -5.76 -21.93 -16.99
N ASN A 484 -5.39 -22.85 -17.89
CA ASN A 484 -5.93 -24.19 -17.98
C ASN A 484 -4.96 -25.20 -17.38
N GLY A 485 -5.48 -26.10 -16.52
CA GLY A 485 -4.69 -27.16 -15.86
C GLY A 485 -5.34 -27.72 -14.61
N ASP A 486 -4.61 -28.55 -13.87
CA ASP A 486 -5.09 -29.16 -12.62
C ASP A 486 -4.85 -28.21 -11.42
N HIS A 487 -5.85 -27.39 -11.11
CA HIS A 487 -5.81 -26.42 -10.00
C HIS A 487 -5.96 -27.05 -8.61
N SER A 488 -6.15 -28.36 -8.50
CA SER A 488 -6.28 -29.06 -7.20
C SER A 488 -4.94 -29.19 -6.47
N ARG A 489 -3.81 -29.23 -7.20
CA ARG A 489 -2.48 -29.49 -6.64
C ARG A 489 -1.86 -28.26 -5.98
N PHE A 490 -1.98 -27.11 -6.62
CA PHE A 490 -1.47 -25.84 -6.12
C PHE A 490 -2.59 -24.79 -6.15
N PRO A 491 -3.58 -24.89 -5.23
CA PRO A 491 -4.75 -24.02 -5.27
C PRO A 491 -4.41 -22.57 -4.92
N VAL A 492 -5.11 -21.64 -5.54
CA VAL A 492 -5.12 -20.22 -5.17
C VAL A 492 -6.14 -19.95 -4.07
N ARG A 493 -6.20 -18.73 -3.58
CA ARG A 493 -7.18 -18.33 -2.56
C ARG A 493 -8.55 -18.03 -3.18
N TYR A 494 -9.52 -18.91 -2.97
CA TYR A 494 -10.91 -18.69 -3.38
C TYR A 494 -11.65 -17.86 -2.33
N THR A 495 -12.41 -16.86 -2.79
CA THR A 495 -13.30 -16.05 -1.95
C THR A 495 -14.68 -16.68 -1.83
N GLU A 496 -15.12 -17.35 -2.91
CA GLU A 496 -16.38 -18.07 -3.00
C GLU A 496 -16.18 -19.33 -3.85
N GLY A 497 -16.91 -20.40 -3.53
CA GLY A 497 -16.85 -21.65 -4.28
C GLY A 497 -15.53 -22.41 -4.15
N ARG A 498 -15.08 -23.04 -5.22
CA ARG A 498 -13.89 -23.90 -5.27
C ARG A 498 -13.15 -23.80 -6.62
N TYR A 499 -12.02 -24.48 -6.74
CA TYR A 499 -11.33 -24.65 -8.02
C TYR A 499 -12.14 -25.51 -9.02
N PRO A 500 -11.91 -25.33 -10.35
CA PRO A 500 -12.55 -26.15 -11.37
C PRO A 500 -12.03 -27.59 -11.33
N GLU A 501 -12.96 -28.57 -11.37
CA GLU A 501 -12.65 -29.99 -11.34
C GLU A 501 -13.11 -30.71 -12.62
N SER A 502 -14.00 -30.10 -13.41
CA SER A 502 -14.57 -30.67 -14.62
C SER A 502 -14.39 -29.77 -15.84
N ASP A 503 -14.58 -30.37 -17.03
CA ASP A 503 -14.41 -29.73 -18.34
C ASP A 503 -15.43 -28.59 -18.63
N HIS A 504 -16.43 -28.42 -17.77
CA HIS A 504 -17.49 -27.42 -17.91
C HIS A 504 -17.51 -26.47 -16.71
N GLU A 505 -16.40 -26.36 -16.00
CA GLU A 505 -16.25 -25.46 -14.86
C GLU A 505 -15.21 -24.38 -15.12
N LEU A 506 -15.55 -23.18 -14.69
CA LEU A 506 -14.69 -21.99 -14.78
C LEU A 506 -14.68 -21.28 -13.43
N ALA A 507 -13.52 -20.92 -12.95
CA ALA A 507 -13.40 -19.98 -11.85
C ALA A 507 -12.94 -18.62 -12.38
N LEU A 508 -13.54 -17.53 -11.89
CA LEU A 508 -13.26 -16.17 -12.32
C LEU A 508 -12.50 -15.41 -11.23
N SER A 509 -11.63 -14.51 -11.63
CA SER A 509 -11.15 -13.50 -10.70
C SER A 509 -12.31 -12.63 -10.21
N VAL A 510 -12.17 -12.03 -9.02
CA VAL A 510 -13.23 -11.17 -8.47
C VAL A 510 -13.53 -10.01 -9.41
N LEU A 511 -12.50 -9.39 -10.02
CA LEU A 511 -12.70 -8.26 -10.94
C LEU A 511 -13.46 -8.67 -12.18
N ASN A 512 -13.15 -9.83 -12.78
CA ASN A 512 -13.92 -10.35 -13.91
C ASN A 512 -15.36 -10.64 -13.51
N ALA A 513 -15.58 -11.28 -12.35
CA ALA A 513 -16.92 -11.60 -11.87
C ALA A 513 -17.76 -10.34 -11.60
N GLU A 514 -17.16 -9.29 -11.01
CA GLU A 514 -17.81 -7.99 -10.77
C GLU A 514 -18.13 -7.26 -12.10
N GLU A 515 -17.19 -7.22 -13.06
CA GLU A 515 -17.37 -6.56 -14.35
C GLU A 515 -18.43 -7.27 -15.22
N MET A 516 -18.40 -8.60 -15.25
CA MET A 516 -19.37 -9.41 -15.97
C MET A 516 -20.73 -9.52 -15.24
N GLY A 517 -20.80 -9.13 -13.97
CA GLY A 517 -22.01 -9.24 -13.15
C GLY A 517 -22.43 -10.67 -12.82
N VAL A 518 -21.50 -11.64 -12.91
CA VAL A 518 -21.77 -13.08 -12.68
C VAL A 518 -21.36 -13.53 -11.28
N LYS A 519 -22.02 -14.58 -10.80
CA LYS A 519 -21.79 -15.19 -9.47
C LYS A 519 -21.50 -16.67 -9.59
N THR A 520 -21.02 -17.26 -8.50
CA THR A 520 -20.88 -18.73 -8.40
C THR A 520 -22.23 -19.42 -8.68
N GLY A 521 -22.23 -20.34 -9.62
CA GLY A 521 -23.39 -21.08 -10.11
C GLY A 521 -23.99 -20.54 -11.41
N ASP A 522 -23.61 -19.35 -11.86
CA ASP A 522 -24.04 -18.83 -13.16
C ASP A 522 -23.31 -19.53 -14.30
N THR A 523 -23.85 -19.44 -15.51
CA THR A 523 -23.27 -20.03 -16.72
C THR A 523 -22.75 -18.95 -17.65
N VAL A 524 -21.61 -19.23 -18.26
CA VAL A 524 -20.97 -18.37 -19.28
C VAL A 524 -20.59 -19.24 -20.48
N VAL A 525 -20.65 -18.66 -21.68
CA VAL A 525 -20.24 -19.35 -22.91
C VAL A 525 -18.84 -18.85 -23.28
N VAL A 526 -17.90 -19.78 -23.39
CA VAL A 526 -16.51 -19.50 -23.78
C VAL A 526 -16.33 -19.96 -25.24
N TYR A 527 -15.90 -19.02 -26.07
CA TYR A 527 -15.59 -19.27 -27.49
C TYR A 527 -14.10 -19.57 -27.64
N MET A 528 -13.80 -20.79 -28.08
CA MET A 528 -12.44 -21.28 -28.22
C MET A 528 -12.04 -21.29 -29.67
N ASN A 529 -11.09 -20.43 -30.03
CA ASN A 529 -10.50 -20.42 -31.37
C ASN A 529 -9.52 -21.56 -31.47
N MET A 530 -9.82 -22.52 -32.31
CA MET A 530 -8.97 -23.68 -32.56
C MET A 530 -7.86 -23.37 -33.54
N LYS A 531 -6.73 -24.09 -33.46
CA LYS A 531 -5.58 -23.94 -34.39
C LYS A 531 -5.94 -24.19 -35.86
N ASP A 532 -6.98 -24.95 -36.15
CA ASP A 532 -7.48 -25.23 -37.47
C ASP A 532 -8.44 -24.14 -38.02
N GLY A 533 -8.67 -23.08 -37.28
CA GLY A 533 -9.45 -21.91 -37.68
C GLY A 533 -10.94 -21.98 -37.38
N HIS A 534 -11.46 -23.07 -36.79
CA HIS A 534 -12.84 -23.09 -36.35
C HIS A 534 -12.99 -22.64 -34.88
N THR A 535 -14.17 -22.20 -34.49
CA THR A 535 -14.48 -21.79 -33.12
C THR A 535 -15.42 -22.81 -32.49
N GLU A 536 -15.08 -23.34 -31.34
CA GLU A 536 -15.88 -24.22 -30.53
C GLU A 536 -16.52 -23.48 -29.37
N GLU A 537 -17.83 -23.68 -29.13
CA GLU A 537 -18.54 -23.07 -28.01
C GLU A 537 -18.56 -24.06 -26.83
N VAL A 538 -18.07 -23.63 -25.67
CA VAL A 538 -18.11 -24.39 -24.44
C VAL A 538 -18.89 -23.63 -23.38
N THR A 539 -20.01 -24.22 -22.93
CA THR A 539 -20.77 -23.67 -21.82
C THR A 539 -20.14 -24.11 -20.50
N CYS A 540 -19.67 -23.13 -19.71
CA CYS A 540 -19.04 -23.36 -18.42
C CYS A 540 -19.91 -22.83 -17.28
N THR A 541 -19.92 -23.53 -16.16
CA THR A 541 -20.52 -23.05 -14.91
C THR A 541 -19.43 -22.37 -14.06
N VAL A 542 -19.70 -21.20 -13.53
CA VAL A 542 -18.80 -20.51 -12.60
C VAL A 542 -18.76 -21.27 -11.27
N CYS A 543 -17.71 -22.07 -11.05
CA CYS A 543 -17.55 -22.92 -9.86
C CYS A 543 -16.93 -22.19 -8.67
N GLY A 544 -16.24 -21.08 -8.92
CA GLY A 544 -15.59 -20.32 -7.86
C GLY A 544 -15.16 -18.92 -8.30
N ILE A 545 -14.91 -18.08 -7.30
CA ILE A 545 -14.38 -16.73 -7.47
C ILE A 545 -13.11 -16.61 -6.62
N TYR A 546 -12.01 -16.15 -7.21
CA TYR A 546 -10.71 -16.08 -6.54
C TYR A 546 -10.09 -14.69 -6.60
N SER A 547 -9.17 -14.41 -5.67
CA SER A 547 -8.39 -13.19 -5.67
C SER A 547 -7.27 -13.25 -6.70
N ASP A 548 -7.12 -12.19 -7.51
CA ASP A 548 -6.01 -12.03 -8.45
C ASP A 548 -5.64 -10.56 -8.58
N VAL A 549 -4.34 -10.28 -8.62
CA VAL A 549 -3.79 -8.96 -8.90
C VAL A 549 -2.81 -8.99 -10.08
N THR A 550 -2.58 -10.18 -10.67
CA THR A 550 -1.78 -10.34 -11.90
C THR A 550 -2.61 -9.94 -13.12
N ASN A 551 -1.96 -9.56 -14.20
CA ASN A 551 -2.63 -9.19 -15.46
C ASN A 551 -3.82 -8.24 -15.27
N GLY A 552 -3.66 -7.25 -14.37
CA GLY A 552 -4.73 -6.31 -14.03
C GLY A 552 -5.88 -6.92 -13.21
N GLY A 553 -5.68 -8.12 -12.66
CA GLY A 553 -6.70 -8.83 -11.89
C GLY A 553 -7.82 -9.46 -12.75
N LYS A 554 -7.64 -9.53 -14.08
CA LYS A 554 -8.64 -10.03 -15.03
C LYS A 554 -8.24 -11.38 -15.63
N THR A 555 -8.32 -12.42 -14.82
CA THR A 555 -7.97 -13.80 -15.22
C THR A 555 -9.09 -14.77 -14.88
N ALA A 556 -8.99 -15.98 -15.43
CA ALA A 556 -9.87 -17.10 -15.12
C ALA A 556 -9.06 -18.40 -15.03
N LYS A 557 -9.61 -19.42 -14.36
CA LYS A 557 -9.00 -20.73 -14.22
C LYS A 557 -9.97 -21.81 -14.67
N ALA A 558 -9.46 -22.79 -15.41
CA ALA A 558 -10.26 -23.89 -15.95
C ALA A 558 -9.50 -25.22 -15.89
N CYS A 559 -10.23 -26.32 -16.03
CA CYS A 559 -9.69 -27.68 -16.14
C CYS A 559 -10.28 -28.36 -17.39
N LEU A 560 -10.05 -27.72 -18.55
CA LEU A 560 -10.63 -28.15 -19.85
C LEU A 560 -9.74 -29.22 -20.47
N LYS A 561 -10.11 -30.49 -20.35
CA LYS A 561 -9.34 -31.62 -20.85
C LYS A 561 -9.39 -31.70 -22.39
N GLY A 562 -8.23 -31.90 -23.01
CA GLY A 562 -8.11 -32.06 -24.45
C GLY A 562 -8.19 -30.79 -25.28
N LEU A 563 -8.16 -29.60 -24.66
CA LEU A 563 -8.07 -28.31 -25.35
C LEU A 563 -6.64 -27.85 -25.56
N ASP A 564 -5.76 -28.28 -24.68
CA ASP A 564 -4.36 -27.82 -24.66
C ASP A 564 -3.63 -28.03 -25.99
N ASP A 565 -3.96 -29.08 -26.75
CA ASP A 565 -3.33 -29.36 -28.03
C ASP A 565 -4.03 -28.70 -29.24
N ARG A 566 -5.24 -28.17 -29.04
CA ARG A 566 -6.10 -27.64 -30.11
C ARG A 566 -6.23 -26.12 -30.13
N THR A 567 -5.95 -25.45 -29.00
CA THR A 567 -6.03 -23.99 -28.87
C THR A 567 -4.65 -23.35 -28.82
N PRO A 568 -4.48 -22.10 -29.28
CA PRO A 568 -3.22 -21.36 -29.14
C PRO A 568 -2.89 -21.12 -27.68
N VAL A 569 -1.65 -21.44 -27.27
CA VAL A 569 -1.12 -21.18 -25.93
C VAL A 569 -0.27 -19.91 -25.96
N MET A 570 -0.57 -18.96 -25.10
CA MET A 570 0.20 -17.71 -25.00
C MET A 570 1.48 -17.91 -24.18
N TRP A 571 1.37 -18.47 -22.98
CA TRP A 571 2.50 -18.83 -22.12
C TRP A 571 2.11 -20.02 -21.24
N SER A 572 3.12 -20.67 -20.69
CA SER A 572 2.93 -21.80 -19.79
C SER A 572 3.68 -21.59 -18.49
N ILE A 573 3.12 -22.11 -17.40
CA ILE A 573 3.71 -22.03 -16.06
C ILE A 573 3.73 -23.44 -15.47
N ILE A 574 4.87 -23.87 -14.91
CA ILE A 574 4.95 -25.10 -14.14
C ILE A 574 5.10 -24.73 -12.67
N TYR A 575 4.14 -25.14 -11.85
CA TYR A 575 4.24 -25.08 -10.39
C TYR A 575 4.78 -26.40 -9.87
N LEU A 576 5.72 -26.35 -8.93
CA LEU A 576 6.27 -27.56 -8.34
C LEU A 576 6.68 -27.38 -6.88
N SER A 577 6.72 -28.52 -6.15
CA SER A 577 7.27 -28.63 -4.82
C SER A 577 8.29 -29.77 -4.74
N LEU A 578 9.27 -29.66 -3.87
CA LEU A 578 10.30 -30.64 -3.63
C LEU A 578 10.00 -31.45 -2.35
N VAL A 579 10.50 -32.67 -2.29
CA VAL A 579 10.43 -33.55 -1.10
C VAL A 579 11.15 -32.91 0.08
N ASP A 580 12.25 -32.21 -0.18
CA ASP A 580 13.07 -31.50 0.81
C ASP A 580 13.10 -30.01 0.46
N GLU A 581 12.38 -29.20 1.23
CA GLU A 581 12.23 -27.75 1.02
C GLU A 581 13.59 -27.01 1.09
N ASP A 582 14.52 -27.46 1.92
CA ASP A 582 15.84 -26.84 2.09
C ASP A 582 16.71 -26.93 0.81
N GLN A 583 16.36 -27.83 -0.11
CA GLN A 583 17.06 -27.98 -1.39
C GLN A 583 16.50 -27.08 -2.50
N ALA A 584 15.36 -26.40 -2.27
CA ALA A 584 14.68 -25.63 -3.31
C ALA A 584 15.59 -24.57 -3.98
N GLY A 585 16.39 -23.83 -3.18
CA GLY A 585 17.33 -22.84 -3.72
C GLY A 585 18.43 -23.44 -4.59
N ARG A 586 18.97 -24.60 -4.22
CA ARG A 586 20.00 -25.31 -5.00
C ARG A 586 19.42 -25.88 -6.29
N TRP A 587 18.24 -26.47 -6.19
CA TRP A 587 17.51 -27.02 -7.34
C TRP A 587 17.19 -25.93 -8.35
N THR A 588 16.67 -24.79 -7.90
CA THR A 588 16.35 -23.63 -8.75
C THR A 588 17.60 -23.14 -9.49
N GLY A 589 18.75 -22.97 -8.82
CA GLY A 589 20.00 -22.54 -9.47
C GLY A 589 20.53 -23.56 -10.48
N GLU A 590 20.41 -24.86 -10.19
CA GLU A 590 20.81 -25.92 -11.12
C GLU A 590 19.98 -25.91 -12.40
N TYR A 591 18.64 -25.85 -12.27
CA TYR A 591 17.74 -25.85 -13.42
C TYR A 591 17.75 -24.54 -14.18
N GLN A 592 17.88 -23.39 -13.50
CA GLN A 592 18.06 -22.10 -14.16
C GLN A 592 19.33 -22.10 -15.04
N SER A 593 20.45 -22.61 -14.53
CA SER A 593 21.70 -22.71 -15.30
C SER A 593 21.57 -23.69 -16.47
N ARG A 594 20.82 -24.79 -16.30
CA ARG A 594 20.56 -25.77 -17.36
C ARG A 594 19.78 -25.18 -18.53
N TYR A 595 18.70 -24.45 -18.23
CA TYR A 595 17.83 -23.85 -19.25
C TYR A 595 18.40 -22.55 -19.84
N ALA A 596 19.18 -21.78 -19.06
CA ALA A 596 19.87 -20.61 -19.59
C ALA A 596 20.83 -20.95 -20.78
N SER A 597 21.41 -22.15 -20.76
CA SER A 597 22.31 -22.60 -21.84
C SER A 597 21.58 -23.06 -23.11
N SER A 598 20.27 -23.36 -23.02
CA SER A 598 19.47 -23.81 -24.18
C SER A 598 18.88 -22.67 -25.02
N GLY A 599 18.96 -21.44 -24.58
CA GLY A 599 18.45 -20.27 -25.33
C GLY A 599 16.91 -20.16 -25.39
N GLU A 600 16.16 -20.91 -24.58
CA GLU A 600 14.75 -21.20 -24.81
C GLU A 600 13.76 -20.34 -23.98
N GLY A 601 14.16 -19.20 -23.42
CA GLY A 601 13.22 -18.31 -22.71
C GLY A 601 12.52 -18.95 -21.49
N ILE A 602 13.17 -19.93 -20.84
CA ILE A 602 12.67 -20.62 -19.66
C ILE A 602 13.27 -19.96 -18.42
N LYS A 603 12.43 -19.65 -17.44
CA LYS A 603 12.84 -19.01 -16.20
C LYS A 603 12.38 -19.83 -14.99
N VAL A 604 13.35 -20.24 -14.16
CA VAL A 604 13.10 -21.01 -12.95
C VAL A 604 13.26 -20.10 -11.74
N THR A 605 12.24 -19.99 -10.90
CA THR A 605 12.19 -19.00 -9.82
C THR A 605 11.65 -19.61 -8.54
N LEU A 606 12.31 -19.31 -7.40
CA LEU A 606 11.71 -19.54 -6.09
C LEU A 606 10.54 -18.57 -5.88
N ILE A 607 9.43 -19.04 -5.33
CA ILE A 607 8.28 -18.18 -5.01
C ILE A 607 8.67 -17.06 -4.03
N SER A 608 9.57 -17.33 -3.07
CA SER A 608 10.08 -16.29 -2.16
C SER A 608 10.86 -15.19 -2.88
N ASP A 609 11.60 -15.53 -3.92
CA ASP A 609 12.38 -14.56 -4.71
C ASP A 609 11.48 -13.84 -5.72
N TYR A 610 10.46 -14.51 -6.25
CA TYR A 610 9.40 -13.88 -7.05
C TYR A 610 8.69 -12.79 -6.24
N LEU A 611 8.29 -13.07 -4.99
CA LEU A 611 7.69 -12.07 -4.10
C LEU A 611 8.62 -10.90 -3.82
N LYS A 612 9.90 -11.16 -3.55
CA LYS A 612 10.89 -10.10 -3.31
C LYS A 612 11.13 -9.24 -4.55
N GLY A 613 11.25 -9.85 -5.72
CA GLY A 613 11.48 -9.15 -6.98
C GLY A 613 10.28 -8.29 -7.40
N THR A 614 9.06 -8.79 -7.21
CA THR A 614 7.83 -8.09 -7.62
C THR A 614 7.35 -7.08 -6.56
N TYR A 615 7.39 -7.49 -5.27
CA TYR A 615 6.81 -6.71 -4.15
C TYR A 615 7.84 -6.17 -3.17
N GLY A 616 9.14 -6.36 -3.40
CA GLY A 616 10.20 -5.96 -2.46
C GLY A 616 10.14 -4.48 -2.12
N GLN A 617 9.88 -3.62 -3.11
CA GLN A 617 9.68 -2.19 -2.90
C GLN A 617 8.44 -1.90 -2.05
N THR A 618 7.32 -2.54 -2.34
CA THR A 618 6.07 -2.41 -1.57
C THR A 618 6.27 -2.87 -0.12
N ILE A 619 6.95 -4.00 0.09
CA ILE A 619 7.30 -4.53 1.42
C ILE A 619 8.19 -3.53 2.17
N SER A 620 9.19 -2.95 1.49
CA SER A 620 10.08 -1.93 2.06
C SER A 620 9.31 -0.66 2.46
N ASN A 621 8.44 -0.18 1.58
CA ASN A 621 7.60 1.00 1.82
C ASN A 621 6.65 0.80 3.02
N ILE A 622 5.97 -0.35 3.10
CA ILE A 622 5.12 -0.70 4.25
C ILE A 622 5.94 -0.89 5.52
N SER A 623 7.15 -1.47 5.42
CA SER A 623 8.08 -1.60 6.56
C SER A 623 8.46 -0.24 7.13
N ASN A 624 8.80 0.72 6.28
CA ASN A 624 9.12 2.09 6.69
C ASN A 624 7.90 2.79 7.33
N ALA A 625 6.71 2.65 6.73
CA ALA A 625 5.46 3.18 7.29
C ALA A 625 5.13 2.52 8.65
N SER A 626 5.36 1.22 8.80
CA SER A 626 5.18 0.48 10.05
C SER A 626 6.12 0.97 11.15
N LEU A 627 7.40 1.22 10.83
CA LEU A 627 8.37 1.78 11.77
C LEU A 627 7.96 3.18 12.22
N VAL A 628 7.59 4.05 11.28
CA VAL A 628 7.12 5.41 11.58
C VAL A 628 5.87 5.35 12.47
N SER A 629 4.91 4.49 12.14
CA SER A 629 3.70 4.26 12.94
C SER A 629 4.03 3.82 14.37
N ALA A 630 4.95 2.88 14.55
CA ALA A 630 5.36 2.39 15.86
C ALA A 630 6.04 3.49 16.71
N VAL A 631 6.96 4.25 16.13
CA VAL A 631 7.63 5.37 16.80
C VAL A 631 6.62 6.44 17.20
N MET A 632 5.73 6.86 16.29
CA MET A 632 4.71 7.85 16.56
C MET A 632 3.72 7.37 17.65
N SER A 633 3.32 6.11 17.58
CA SER A 633 2.45 5.49 18.58
C SER A 633 3.07 5.52 19.97
N CYS A 634 4.34 5.13 20.10
CA CYS A 634 5.08 5.16 21.37
C CYS A 634 5.26 6.60 21.89
N LEU A 635 5.56 7.55 21.03
CA LEU A 635 5.73 8.96 21.42
C LEU A 635 4.41 9.56 21.92
N ILE A 636 3.31 9.34 21.20
CA ILE A 636 1.98 9.81 21.59
C ILE A 636 1.58 9.15 22.91
N LEU A 637 1.74 7.83 23.03
CA LEU A 637 1.44 7.08 24.24
C LEU A 637 2.25 7.62 25.43
N PHE A 638 3.55 7.87 25.25
CA PHE A 638 4.42 8.44 26.27
C PHE A 638 3.90 9.80 26.76
N VAL A 639 3.64 10.73 25.83
CA VAL A 639 3.17 12.08 26.16
C VAL A 639 1.82 12.03 26.87
N VAL A 640 0.88 11.23 26.37
CA VAL A 640 -0.47 11.10 26.94
C VAL A 640 -0.43 10.53 28.35
N ILE A 641 0.30 9.43 28.55
CA ILE A 641 0.40 8.79 29.86
C ILE A 641 1.11 9.71 30.87
N LEU A 642 2.18 10.40 30.44
CA LEU A 642 2.86 11.40 31.27
C LEU A 642 1.89 12.48 31.78
N LEU A 643 1.06 13.01 30.88
CA LEU A 643 0.08 14.05 31.21
C LEU A 643 -1.03 13.53 32.11
N LEU A 644 -1.56 12.33 31.79
CA LEU A 644 -2.62 11.71 32.59
C LEU A 644 -2.14 11.43 34.01
N ILE A 645 -0.94 10.93 34.19
CA ILE A 645 -0.37 10.65 35.51
C ILE A 645 -0.18 11.94 36.30
N ARG A 646 0.40 12.98 35.72
CA ARG A 646 0.53 14.28 36.36
C ARG A 646 -0.83 14.86 36.80
N LEU A 647 -1.82 14.67 35.93
CA LEU A 647 -3.19 15.08 36.21
C LEU A 647 -3.81 14.33 37.38
N VAL A 648 -3.65 12.99 37.41
CA VAL A 648 -4.13 12.16 38.51
C VAL A 648 -3.47 12.54 39.83
N ILE A 649 -2.14 12.77 39.82
CA ILE A 649 -1.39 13.23 40.98
C ILE A 649 -1.94 14.57 41.46
N TRP A 650 -2.15 15.51 40.56
CA TRP A 650 -2.72 16.81 40.91
C TRP A 650 -4.10 16.70 41.53
N ARG A 651 -5.00 15.88 40.97
CA ARG A 651 -6.35 15.67 41.48
C ARG A 651 -6.39 14.91 42.81
N GLU A 652 -5.50 13.95 43.00
CA GLU A 652 -5.41 13.17 44.24
C GLU A 652 -4.39 13.76 45.23
N ARG A 653 -3.94 15.03 45.01
CA ARG A 653 -2.89 15.67 45.81
C ARG A 653 -3.26 15.74 47.30
N ALA A 654 -4.48 16.09 47.63
CA ALA A 654 -5.01 16.11 49.01
C ALA A 654 -4.98 14.71 49.69
N ASN A 655 -5.41 13.67 48.98
CA ASN A 655 -5.32 12.29 49.46
C ASN A 655 -3.87 11.82 49.61
N SER A 656 -3.00 12.21 48.70
CA SER A 656 -1.59 11.85 48.75
C SER A 656 -0.88 12.59 49.91
N SER A 657 -1.23 13.85 50.19
CA SER A 657 -0.70 14.60 51.34
C SER A 657 -1.21 14.01 52.65
N LEU A 658 -2.46 13.60 52.73
CA LEU A 658 -3.02 12.88 53.89
C LEU A 658 -2.28 11.57 54.17
N ARG A 659 -2.02 10.77 53.13
CA ARG A 659 -1.23 9.54 53.25
C ARG A 659 0.19 9.81 53.77
N LYS A 660 0.85 10.90 53.27
CA LYS A 660 2.17 11.32 53.78
C LYS A 660 2.08 11.75 55.27
N ALA A 661 1.03 12.46 55.69
CA ALA A 661 0.80 12.83 57.07
C ALA A 661 0.58 11.60 58.00
N LEU A 662 0.02 10.51 57.45
CA LEU A 662 -0.15 9.21 58.13
C LEU A 662 1.15 8.35 58.09
N GLY A 663 2.26 8.86 57.60
CA GLY A 663 3.56 8.18 57.63
C GLY A 663 3.91 7.32 56.42
N PHE A 664 3.10 7.31 55.34
CA PHE A 664 3.44 6.59 54.11
C PHE A 664 4.64 7.25 53.39
N ARG A 665 5.58 6.45 52.97
CA ARG A 665 6.75 6.95 52.20
C ARG A 665 6.32 7.34 50.78
N SER A 666 7.04 8.29 50.15
CA SER A 666 6.81 8.69 48.77
C SER A 666 6.93 7.49 47.80
N SER A 667 7.75 6.47 48.12
CA SER A 667 7.87 5.21 47.39
C SER A 667 6.58 4.39 47.35
N ASP A 668 5.87 4.33 48.50
CA ASP A 668 4.65 3.53 48.66
C ASP A 668 3.50 4.14 47.84
N ILE A 669 3.39 5.47 47.88
CA ILE A 669 2.42 6.23 47.07
C ILE A 669 2.75 6.05 45.57
N ARG A 670 4.02 6.16 45.19
CA ARG A 670 4.46 5.93 43.81
C ARG A 670 4.12 4.53 43.32
N ASN A 671 4.43 3.50 44.12
CA ASN A 671 4.14 2.11 43.78
C ASN A 671 2.63 1.83 43.65
N SER A 672 1.80 2.51 44.46
CA SER A 672 0.35 2.42 44.35
C SER A 672 -0.16 2.98 43.01
N TYR A 673 0.39 4.10 42.51
CA TYR A 673 0.06 4.64 41.19
C TYR A 673 0.59 3.77 40.06
N LEU A 674 1.79 3.23 40.17
CA LEU A 674 2.34 2.29 39.20
C LEU A 674 1.48 1.03 39.06
N LYS A 675 1.05 0.43 40.19
CA LYS A 675 0.11 -0.70 40.16
C LYS A 675 -1.20 -0.36 39.47
N LYS A 676 -1.78 0.82 39.77
CA LYS A 676 -3.00 1.28 39.09
C LYS A 676 -2.76 1.47 37.58
N THR A 677 -1.62 2.05 37.17
CA THR A 677 -1.29 2.22 35.76
C THR A 677 -1.25 0.87 35.04
N LEU A 678 -0.58 -0.12 35.63
CA LEU A 678 -0.47 -1.49 35.07
C LEU A 678 -1.84 -2.17 34.95
N VAL A 679 -2.70 -2.05 35.97
CA VAL A 679 -4.07 -2.62 35.99
C VAL A 679 -4.91 -2.13 34.80
N TYR A 680 -4.70 -0.91 34.32
CA TYR A 680 -5.41 -0.36 33.16
C TYR A 680 -4.65 -0.51 31.84
N THR A 681 -3.34 -0.67 31.90
CA THR A 681 -2.51 -0.90 30.70
C THR A 681 -2.71 -2.32 30.15
N VAL A 682 -2.75 -3.35 31.00
CA VAL A 682 -2.90 -4.75 30.57
C VAL A 682 -4.21 -4.98 29.78
N PRO A 683 -5.40 -4.57 30.28
CA PRO A 683 -6.61 -4.66 29.47
C PRO A 683 -6.57 -3.83 28.18
N GLY A 684 -5.86 -2.67 28.21
CA GLY A 684 -5.64 -1.85 27.02
C GLY A 684 -4.84 -2.60 25.96
N MET A 685 -3.76 -3.28 26.35
CA MET A 685 -2.98 -4.11 25.43
C MET A 685 -3.82 -5.27 24.87
N ALA A 686 -4.57 -5.97 25.70
CA ALA A 686 -5.43 -7.07 25.25
C ALA A 686 -6.50 -6.59 24.24
N LEU A 687 -7.18 -5.48 24.54
CA LEU A 687 -8.13 -4.86 23.62
C LEU A 687 -7.48 -4.37 22.34
N GLY A 688 -6.26 -3.83 22.42
CA GLY A 688 -5.50 -3.37 21.26
C GLY A 688 -5.05 -4.53 20.35
N ILE A 689 -4.62 -5.65 20.92
CA ILE A 689 -4.31 -6.87 20.19
C ILE A 689 -5.56 -7.38 19.48
N PHE A 690 -6.67 -7.52 20.19
CA PHE A 690 -7.94 -7.94 19.59
C PHE A 690 -8.37 -6.99 18.46
N ALA A 691 -8.29 -5.68 18.69
CA ALA A 691 -8.63 -4.68 17.69
C ALA A 691 -7.67 -4.69 16.48
N GLY A 692 -6.38 -4.95 16.70
CA GLY A 692 -5.39 -5.06 15.63
C GLY A 692 -5.58 -6.30 14.76
N ILE A 693 -6.01 -7.42 15.35
CA ILE A 693 -6.25 -8.67 14.62
C ILE A 693 -7.61 -8.62 13.89
N VAL A 694 -8.72 -8.38 14.56
CA VAL A 694 -10.06 -8.54 13.98
C VAL A 694 -10.51 -7.29 13.18
N PRO A 695 -10.81 -6.12 13.79
CA PRO A 695 -11.17 -4.95 12.99
C PRO A 695 -10.01 -4.40 12.16
N GLY A 696 -8.75 -4.61 12.59
CA GLY A 696 -7.58 -4.21 11.81
C GLY A 696 -7.48 -4.99 10.50
N GLN A 697 -7.71 -6.29 10.52
CA GLN A 697 -7.79 -7.12 9.32
C GLN A 697 -8.91 -6.66 8.39
N THR A 698 -10.09 -6.38 8.92
CA THR A 698 -11.22 -5.89 8.10
C THR A 698 -10.89 -4.57 7.40
N LEU A 699 -10.24 -3.63 8.11
CA LEU A 699 -9.80 -2.36 7.52
C LEU A 699 -8.72 -2.57 6.46
N ALA A 700 -7.72 -3.42 6.73
CA ALA A 700 -6.69 -3.76 5.77
C ALA A 700 -7.28 -4.47 4.53
N ALA A 701 -8.22 -5.39 4.72
CA ALA A 701 -8.93 -6.06 3.64
C ALA A 701 -9.73 -5.09 2.76
N MET A 702 -10.41 -4.09 3.36
CA MET A 702 -11.10 -3.03 2.60
C MET A 702 -10.14 -2.21 1.74
N LEU A 703 -8.94 -1.90 2.27
CA LEU A 703 -7.91 -1.16 1.54
C LEU A 703 -7.33 -1.99 0.39
N LEU A 704 -7.03 -3.27 0.63
CA LEU A 704 -6.46 -4.17 -0.37
C LEU A 704 -7.48 -4.60 -1.43
N ARG A 705 -8.77 -4.60 -1.09
CA ARG A 705 -9.86 -4.86 -2.03
C ARG A 705 -9.86 -3.85 -3.19
N SER A 706 -9.58 -2.57 -2.95
CA SER A 706 -9.46 -1.57 -4.02
C SER A 706 -8.29 -1.83 -4.99
N MET A 707 -7.42 -2.79 -4.65
CA MET A 707 -6.25 -3.21 -5.43
C MET A 707 -6.40 -4.63 -6.02
N GLY A 708 -7.59 -5.22 -5.95
CA GLY A 708 -7.85 -6.57 -6.47
C GLY A 708 -7.56 -7.73 -5.51
N ALA A 709 -6.99 -7.48 -4.32
CA ALA A 709 -6.74 -8.52 -3.33
C ALA A 709 -7.96 -8.70 -2.42
N TYR A 710 -8.72 -9.76 -2.66
CA TYR A 710 -9.95 -10.09 -1.94
C TYR A 710 -9.73 -11.25 -0.96
N GLY A 711 -10.62 -11.36 0.04
CA GLY A 711 -10.54 -12.43 1.03
C GLY A 711 -9.30 -12.38 1.92
N PHE A 712 -8.69 -11.20 2.07
CA PHE A 712 -7.43 -11.00 2.76
C PHE A 712 -7.50 -11.34 4.25
N HIS A 713 -6.56 -12.19 4.71
CA HIS A 713 -6.37 -12.55 6.11
C HIS A 713 -4.94 -12.28 6.53
N PHE A 714 -4.76 -11.76 7.75
CA PHE A 714 -3.42 -11.53 8.27
C PHE A 714 -2.67 -12.85 8.52
N SER A 715 -1.46 -12.96 7.99
CA SER A 715 -0.44 -13.87 8.50
C SER A 715 0.17 -13.26 9.75
N ILE A 716 -0.20 -13.83 10.91
CA ILE A 716 0.14 -13.28 12.23
C ILE A 716 1.49 -13.86 12.67
N ASP A 717 2.47 -12.99 12.93
CA ASP A 717 3.67 -13.34 13.67
C ASP A 717 3.38 -13.36 15.18
N PRO A 718 3.32 -14.54 15.83
CA PRO A 718 2.94 -14.63 17.24
C PRO A 718 3.91 -13.90 18.18
N LEU A 719 5.20 -13.86 17.86
CA LEU A 719 6.21 -13.19 18.68
C LEU A 719 6.04 -11.67 18.61
N ALA A 720 5.84 -11.13 17.42
CA ALA A 720 5.62 -9.69 17.25
C ALA A 720 4.32 -9.23 17.91
N VAL A 721 3.23 -9.98 17.73
CA VAL A 721 1.89 -9.60 18.20
C VAL A 721 1.73 -9.78 19.71
N PHE A 722 2.13 -10.92 20.28
CA PHE A 722 1.86 -11.24 21.68
C PHE A 722 3.02 -10.90 22.63
N ALA A 723 4.23 -10.64 22.12
CA ALA A 723 5.38 -10.24 22.93
C ALA A 723 5.94 -8.88 22.52
N GLY A 724 6.25 -8.64 21.25
CA GLY A 724 6.95 -7.46 20.76
C GLY A 724 6.15 -6.16 20.98
N ALA A 725 4.94 -6.06 20.41
CA ALA A 725 4.11 -4.87 20.54
C ALA A 725 3.70 -4.59 22.00
N PRO A 726 3.29 -5.58 22.82
CA PRO A 726 3.08 -5.37 24.25
C PRO A 726 4.32 -4.90 25.01
N ALA A 727 5.51 -5.45 24.72
CA ALA A 727 6.74 -5.05 25.38
C ALA A 727 7.11 -3.59 25.11
N VAL A 728 7.05 -3.16 23.84
CA VAL A 728 7.34 -1.78 23.42
C VAL A 728 6.35 -0.80 24.04
N THR A 729 5.06 -1.12 24.02
CA THR A 729 4.01 -0.28 24.62
C THR A 729 4.13 -0.22 26.13
N ALA A 730 4.41 -1.35 26.80
CA ALA A 730 4.64 -1.38 28.25
C ALA A 730 5.87 -0.55 28.64
N ALA A 731 6.96 -0.63 27.88
CA ALA A 731 8.16 0.17 28.09
C ALA A 731 7.86 1.67 27.99
N SER A 732 7.11 2.09 26.97
CA SER A 732 6.70 3.49 26.78
C SER A 732 5.83 3.99 27.93
N VAL A 733 4.81 3.21 28.35
CA VAL A 733 3.93 3.52 29.49
C VAL A 733 4.73 3.61 30.79
N MET A 734 5.63 2.67 31.02
CA MET A 734 6.44 2.63 32.24
C MET A 734 7.41 3.82 32.31
N ALA A 735 8.06 4.16 31.21
CA ALA A 735 8.94 5.33 31.12
C ALA A 735 8.17 6.63 31.44
N ALA A 736 7.01 6.81 30.81
CA ALA A 736 6.14 7.95 31.07
C ALA A 736 5.67 8.01 32.54
N ALA A 737 5.27 6.86 33.10
CA ALA A 737 4.82 6.74 34.47
C ALA A 737 5.93 7.09 35.47
N LEU A 738 7.12 6.55 35.30
CA LEU A 738 8.26 6.82 36.16
C LEU A 738 8.65 8.32 36.18
N ILE A 739 8.59 8.96 35.01
CA ILE A 739 8.90 10.40 34.91
C ILE A 739 7.78 11.24 35.54
N GLY A 740 6.51 10.92 35.25
CA GLY A 740 5.35 11.64 35.80
C GLY A 740 5.26 11.54 37.31
N LEU A 741 5.57 10.37 37.88
CA LEU A 741 5.50 10.11 39.31
C LEU A 741 6.65 10.76 40.13
N LYS A 742 7.66 11.37 39.50
CA LYS A 742 8.67 12.17 40.22
C LYS A 742 8.03 13.31 41.01
N GLU A 743 6.93 13.89 40.51
CA GLU A 743 6.20 14.97 41.19
C GLU A 743 5.60 14.55 42.56
N VAL A 744 5.41 13.24 42.82
CA VAL A 744 4.92 12.77 44.15
C VAL A 744 5.90 13.13 45.28
N LYS A 745 7.22 13.29 44.96
CA LYS A 745 8.19 13.71 45.98
C LYS A 745 7.94 15.13 46.47
N ASP A 746 7.44 16.01 45.62
CA ASP A 746 7.25 17.44 45.93
C ASP A 746 5.95 17.75 46.74
N ILE A 747 5.09 16.76 46.94
CA ILE A 747 3.87 16.90 47.73
C ILE A 747 4.28 16.95 49.23
N ARG A 748 3.91 18.03 49.92
CA ARG A 748 4.18 18.21 51.36
C ARG A 748 3.01 17.68 52.22
N ALA A 749 3.31 17.06 53.39
CA ALA A 749 2.28 16.60 54.32
C ALA A 749 1.40 17.77 54.86
N SER A 750 1.98 18.97 54.94
CA SER A 750 1.25 20.17 55.42
C SER A 750 0.18 20.68 54.45
N GLU A 751 0.12 20.18 53.23
CA GLU A 751 -0.91 20.59 52.26
C GLU A 751 -2.30 20.03 52.57
N CYS A 752 -2.39 18.95 53.39
CA CYS A 752 -3.67 18.44 53.84
C CYS A 752 -4.44 19.44 54.74
N LEU A 753 -3.72 20.28 55.49
CA LEU A 753 -4.32 21.32 56.35
C LEU A 753 -4.88 22.49 55.52
N ARG A 754 -4.38 22.74 54.32
CA ARG A 754 -4.91 23.81 53.44
C ARG A 754 -6.09 23.35 52.56
N ALA A 755 -6.34 22.06 52.46
CA ALA A 755 -7.46 21.51 51.69
C ALA A 755 -8.75 21.38 52.50
N GLY A 756 -8.68 21.56 53.83
CA GLY A 756 -9.85 21.53 54.77
C GLY A 756 -10.47 22.90 55.05
N ASN A 757 -9.84 23.98 54.59
CA ASN A 757 -10.36 25.35 54.59
C ASN A 757 -10.63 25.72 53.09
#